data_ffe3158b48807bbb5d07bc85a6c98ca5
#
_entry.id   ffe3158b48807bbb5d07bc85a6c98ca5
#
_cell.length_a   1.000
_cell.length_b   1.000
_cell.length_c   1.000
_cell.angle_alpha   90.00
_cell.angle_beta   90.00
_cell.angle_gamma   90.00
#
_symmetry.space_group_name_H-M   'P 1'
#
loop_
_entity.id
_entity.type
_entity.pdbx_description
1 polymer ?
#
loop_
_entity_poly.entity_id
_entity_poly.type
_entity_poly.pdbx_seq_one_letter_code
_entity_poly.pdbx_strand_id
1 'polypeptide(L)'
;MARTLSRFLIFPALILLSQVISGGPVQRRTSSVTRSAGVIRIDGRGDEPAWVGVQVYEDFTQYEPANGFPSSFKTHVRMLFDDEGIYVFAEMFDSQPDSISRELGKRDSDNEINADWFSVDLCPFDDGINGFSFKLTVTGVQTDIRRGSGSAGRDVSWDAVWNSGTIITSDGWSAEILIPFSSIRFPVTGGEPWGVNFHRFVARRKEVSSWNFTDKKRGNTISQTGAVTGFAEINPPVRLSLMPYLSVYVEDGGSSVKNLKPQINGGMDLKWGINESFTIDATLVPDFSQIEADDQVLNLTPYEIQYNEKRQFFTEGTDVFSKADIFYSRRIGARPRYYSEAVGEASERGMTLVSNPLETSMINATKLSGRTSSGLGIGFFNAITGRSVAIMEDPVTGDRQEFMTEPLTNYNMMVIDQSLPNSSYVSLVNTNVLRSGPATGRNYTANVTATDMQFNTASRIFSVKAVGALSQKYFSDRKAETGHNFILSGGKTGGRYTARYGMQVISDGYDPNDMGYLRRNNLFSNELSFGYNLFTPVGLFNSSRNSIAVSWNRLYAPSAFNDFVISLSSSSVLTSFWTLYFSGSLLPVGSDDYFESRVEGRMYHRKPSALFRTGMESDPRRVFMAGVEAVIGRNYLEPGRFRAAIELNPSVRFNNRFSGEAVFEWGLDNNDEGFAGITDGTIIFGQRDNRTMSMELDFSYMFSARSYISFRMREYWARAVYSGSYFILEYDGSLTPAPVSRNDNTSYNAFNDDINYTWRFAPGSELTLVFKNSLYDTAGEIPSSLGENLGELMK
;
A
#
# COMPACT_ATOMS: atom_id res chain seq x y z
N MET A 1 18.21 -38.34 -13.13
CA MET A 1 16.82 -37.93 -13.03
C MET A 1 16.58 -36.41 -13.21
N ALA A 2 17.49 -35.53 -12.86
CA ALA A 2 17.29 -34.06 -12.99
C ALA A 2 17.35 -33.51 -14.43
N ARG A 3 18.00 -34.19 -15.37
CA ARG A 3 18.08 -33.74 -16.79
C ARG A 3 16.85 -34.08 -17.64
N THR A 4 15.98 -34.96 -17.19
CA THR A 4 14.77 -35.39 -17.94
C THR A 4 13.54 -34.60 -17.55
N LEU A 5 13.48 -34.02 -16.32
CA LEU A 5 12.36 -33.16 -15.90
C LEU A 5 12.38 -31.75 -16.54
N SER A 6 13.56 -31.20 -16.87
CA SER A 6 13.65 -29.89 -17.51
C SER A 6 13.09 -29.82 -18.94
N ARG A 7 13.03 -30.95 -19.63
CA ARG A 7 12.46 -31.05 -21.00
C ARG A 7 10.94 -31.20 -21.03
N PHE A 8 10.32 -31.66 -19.94
CA PHE A 8 8.86 -31.84 -19.86
C PHE A 8 8.09 -30.57 -19.47
N LEU A 9 8.73 -29.56 -18.85
CA LEU A 9 8.07 -28.34 -18.41
C LEU A 9 8.16 -27.18 -19.44
N ILE A 10 9.10 -27.21 -20.37
CA ILE A 10 9.23 -26.20 -21.43
C ILE A 10 8.22 -26.40 -22.57
N PHE A 11 7.82 -27.65 -22.86
CA PHE A 11 6.91 -27.99 -23.94
C PHE A 11 5.44 -27.56 -23.71
N PRO A 12 4.84 -27.69 -22.50
CA PRO A 12 3.49 -27.17 -22.23
C PRO A 12 3.40 -25.65 -22.26
N ALA A 13 4.47 -24.93 -21.83
CA ALA A 13 4.50 -23.47 -21.88
C ALA A 13 4.54 -22.94 -23.34
N LEU A 14 5.22 -23.63 -24.24
CA LEU A 14 5.27 -23.31 -25.67
C LEU A 14 3.95 -23.64 -26.40
N ILE A 15 3.25 -24.70 -26.01
CA ILE A 15 1.92 -25.05 -26.57
C ILE A 15 0.85 -24.10 -26.06
N LEU A 16 0.92 -23.63 -24.83
CA LEU A 16 0.05 -22.57 -24.30
C LEU A 16 0.30 -21.23 -25.02
N LEU A 17 1.53 -20.91 -25.42
CA LEU A 17 1.84 -19.72 -26.23
C LEU A 17 1.23 -19.78 -27.64
N SER A 18 1.11 -20.95 -28.25
CA SER A 18 0.58 -21.09 -29.62
C SER A 18 -0.95 -20.96 -29.73
N GLN A 19 -1.70 -21.21 -28.65
CA GLN A 19 -3.16 -20.98 -28.61
C GLN A 19 -3.56 -19.56 -28.14
N VAL A 20 -2.59 -18.73 -27.83
CA VAL A 20 -2.73 -17.39 -27.25
C VAL A 20 -3.20 -16.32 -28.28
N ILE A 21 -3.35 -16.66 -29.55
CA ILE A 21 -3.56 -15.66 -30.63
C ILE A 21 -5.03 -15.33 -30.93
N SER A 22 -6.01 -15.92 -30.27
CA SER A 22 -7.44 -15.79 -30.66
C SER A 22 -8.32 -14.93 -29.76
N GLY A 23 -7.81 -13.93 -29.08
CA GLY A 23 -8.62 -12.89 -28.46
C GLY A 23 -8.57 -11.60 -29.30
N GLY A 24 -9.70 -11.20 -29.89
CA GLY A 24 -9.79 -9.94 -30.64
C GLY A 24 -9.41 -8.71 -29.77
N PRO A 25 -9.02 -7.61 -30.41
CA PRO A 25 -8.67 -6.37 -29.72
C PRO A 25 -9.83 -5.88 -28.85
N VAL A 26 -9.52 -5.10 -27.82
CA VAL A 26 -10.53 -4.43 -26.99
C VAL A 26 -11.31 -3.46 -27.87
N GLN A 27 -12.63 -3.55 -27.88
CA GLN A 27 -13.47 -2.61 -28.63
C GLN A 27 -13.38 -1.24 -27.94
N ARG A 28 -13.04 -0.21 -28.68
CA ARG A 28 -12.90 1.16 -28.20
C ARG A 28 -13.86 2.08 -28.95
N ARG A 29 -14.56 2.92 -28.20
CA ARG A 29 -15.24 4.08 -28.80
C ARG A 29 -14.20 5.11 -29.23
N THR A 30 -14.47 5.78 -30.31
CA THR A 30 -13.66 6.90 -30.82
C THR A 30 -14.49 8.17 -30.79
N SER A 31 -13.85 9.28 -30.43
CA SER A 31 -14.47 10.60 -30.38
C SER A 31 -13.42 11.68 -30.60
N SER A 32 -13.85 12.92 -30.61
CA SER A 32 -12.98 14.08 -30.71
C SER A 32 -13.35 15.12 -29.66
N VAL A 33 -12.37 15.91 -29.24
CA VAL A 33 -12.52 17.08 -28.40
C VAL A 33 -12.21 18.34 -29.21
N THR A 34 -12.84 19.45 -28.88
CA THR A 34 -12.61 20.74 -29.53
C THR A 34 -12.11 21.76 -28.53
N ARG A 35 -11.37 22.76 -29.03
CA ARG A 35 -10.90 23.89 -28.23
C ARG A 35 -12.09 24.77 -27.84
N SER A 36 -12.13 25.23 -26.58
CA SER A 36 -13.15 26.17 -26.12
C SER A 36 -13.06 27.50 -26.86
N ALA A 37 -14.21 28.00 -27.29
CA ALA A 37 -14.35 29.32 -27.94
C ALA A 37 -14.64 30.43 -26.94
N GLY A 38 -14.80 30.14 -25.66
CA GLY A 38 -15.18 31.14 -24.64
C GLY A 38 -14.74 30.74 -23.23
N VAL A 39 -14.90 31.67 -22.31
CA VAL A 39 -14.62 31.47 -20.90
C VAL A 39 -15.66 30.54 -20.29
N ILE A 40 -15.22 29.53 -19.54
CA ILE A 40 -16.08 28.61 -18.79
C ILE A 40 -15.88 28.89 -17.30
N ARG A 41 -16.96 29.04 -16.58
CA ARG A 41 -16.97 29.23 -15.15
C ARG A 41 -17.33 27.92 -14.46
N ILE A 42 -16.49 27.45 -13.57
CA ILE A 42 -16.68 26.18 -12.89
C ILE A 42 -17.65 26.36 -11.71
N ASP A 43 -18.95 26.35 -12.01
CA ASP A 43 -20.00 26.50 -10.98
C ASP A 43 -21.02 25.33 -10.99
N GLY A 44 -20.90 24.40 -11.92
CA GLY A 44 -21.71 23.21 -12.04
C GLY A 44 -22.97 23.39 -12.91
N ARG A 45 -23.17 24.54 -13.57
CA ARG A 45 -24.40 24.84 -14.32
C ARG A 45 -24.36 24.45 -15.79
N GLY A 46 -23.20 24.59 -16.43
CA GLY A 46 -23.04 24.35 -17.88
C GLY A 46 -23.90 25.24 -18.77
N ASP A 47 -24.19 26.45 -18.31
CA ASP A 47 -25.04 27.42 -19.03
C ASP A 47 -24.21 28.38 -19.94
N GLU A 48 -22.91 28.23 -19.99
CA GLU A 48 -22.07 29.02 -20.86
C GLU A 48 -22.27 28.68 -22.36
N PRO A 49 -22.24 29.70 -23.21
CA PRO A 49 -22.35 29.50 -24.66
C PRO A 49 -21.30 28.55 -25.24
N ALA A 50 -20.16 28.38 -24.57
CA ALA A 50 -19.09 27.47 -24.98
C ALA A 50 -19.56 26.00 -25.04
N TRP A 51 -20.54 25.60 -24.25
CA TRP A 51 -21.09 24.24 -24.23
C TRP A 51 -22.10 23.95 -25.34
N VAL A 52 -22.55 24.98 -26.06
CA VAL A 52 -23.56 24.84 -27.13
C VAL A 52 -22.95 24.16 -28.34
N GLY A 53 -23.56 23.06 -28.77
CA GLY A 53 -23.13 22.32 -29.96
C GLY A 53 -21.91 21.42 -29.74
N VAL A 54 -21.40 21.33 -28.50
CA VAL A 54 -20.32 20.42 -28.15
C VAL A 54 -20.81 18.97 -28.20
N GLN A 55 -19.99 18.08 -28.74
CA GLN A 55 -20.28 16.65 -28.81
C GLN A 55 -20.63 16.08 -27.43
N VAL A 56 -21.71 15.30 -27.38
CA VAL A 56 -22.16 14.60 -26.17
C VAL A 56 -21.63 13.17 -26.16
N TYR A 57 -21.02 12.78 -25.04
CA TYR A 57 -20.66 11.41 -24.72
C TYR A 57 -21.82 10.81 -23.92
N GLU A 58 -22.46 9.79 -24.47
CA GLU A 58 -23.66 9.17 -23.90
C GLU A 58 -23.62 7.63 -24.04
N ASP A 59 -24.73 6.93 -23.77
CA ASP A 59 -24.86 5.46 -23.87
C ASP A 59 -23.92 4.72 -22.92
N PHE A 60 -23.93 5.06 -21.66
CA PHE A 60 -23.14 4.40 -20.63
C PHE A 60 -23.56 2.94 -20.42
N THR A 61 -22.57 2.10 -20.15
CA THR A 61 -22.73 0.66 -19.91
C THR A 61 -22.28 0.31 -18.49
N GLN A 62 -23.00 -0.53 -17.80
CA GLN A 62 -22.69 -0.95 -16.45
C GLN A 62 -21.33 -1.68 -16.38
N TYR A 63 -20.51 -1.24 -15.44
CA TYR A 63 -19.37 -1.98 -14.92
C TYR A 63 -19.81 -2.86 -13.73
N GLU A 64 -20.65 -2.31 -12.85
CA GLU A 64 -21.25 -2.99 -11.68
C GLU A 64 -22.73 -2.64 -11.55
N PRO A 65 -23.52 -3.55 -10.99
CA PRO A 65 -23.29 -4.96 -10.66
C PRO A 65 -23.33 -5.86 -11.90
N ALA A 66 -24.01 -5.45 -12.95
CA ALA A 66 -24.29 -6.27 -14.14
C ALA A 66 -23.37 -5.85 -15.31
N ASN A 67 -22.11 -6.34 -15.31
CA ASN A 67 -21.13 -5.96 -16.31
C ASN A 67 -21.59 -6.20 -17.74
N GLY A 68 -21.60 -5.12 -18.56
CA GLY A 68 -22.03 -5.13 -19.94
C GLY A 68 -23.51 -4.83 -20.20
N PHE A 69 -24.32 -4.59 -19.16
CA PHE A 69 -25.72 -4.17 -19.32
C PHE A 69 -25.81 -2.64 -19.50
N PRO A 70 -26.90 -2.11 -20.10
CA PRO A 70 -27.14 -0.67 -20.18
C PRO A 70 -27.19 -0.04 -18.77
N SER A 71 -26.71 1.21 -18.65
CA SER A 71 -26.86 1.99 -17.43
C SER A 71 -28.33 2.22 -17.09
N SER A 72 -28.68 2.21 -15.80
CA SER A 72 -30.07 2.46 -15.34
C SER A 72 -30.52 3.90 -15.53
N PHE A 73 -29.58 4.85 -15.59
CA PHE A 73 -29.85 6.26 -15.72
C PHE A 73 -29.01 6.86 -16.83
N LYS A 74 -29.58 7.83 -17.58
CA LYS A 74 -28.84 8.55 -18.59
C LYS A 74 -27.76 9.43 -17.97
N THR A 75 -26.66 9.55 -18.71
CA THR A 75 -25.54 10.45 -18.38
C THR A 75 -25.11 11.10 -19.67
N HIS A 76 -25.05 12.42 -19.71
CA HIS A 76 -24.51 13.17 -20.83
C HIS A 76 -23.26 13.90 -20.37
N VAL A 77 -22.17 13.75 -21.13
CA VAL A 77 -20.90 14.42 -20.81
C VAL A 77 -20.48 15.23 -22.03
N ARG A 78 -19.98 16.43 -21.81
CA ARG A 78 -19.33 17.27 -22.81
C ARG A 78 -17.91 17.56 -22.37
N MET A 79 -16.99 17.67 -23.28
CA MET A 79 -15.58 17.94 -23.00
C MET A 79 -15.03 18.95 -23.99
N LEU A 80 -14.32 19.93 -23.44
CA LEU A 80 -13.57 20.97 -24.16
C LEU A 80 -12.18 21.08 -23.58
N PHE A 81 -11.27 21.78 -24.23
CA PHE A 81 -9.96 22.16 -23.69
C PHE A 81 -9.54 23.54 -24.18
N ASP A 82 -8.60 24.16 -23.48
CA ASP A 82 -7.88 25.37 -23.94
C ASP A 82 -6.40 25.26 -23.53
N ASP A 83 -5.70 26.35 -23.33
CA ASP A 83 -4.29 26.32 -22.86
C ASP A 83 -4.18 26.12 -21.35
N GLU A 84 -5.23 26.38 -20.56
CA GLU A 84 -5.26 26.17 -19.12
C GLU A 84 -5.46 24.69 -18.76
N GLY A 85 -6.43 24.01 -19.43
CA GLY A 85 -6.76 22.63 -19.06
C GLY A 85 -7.89 22.02 -19.86
N ILE A 86 -8.39 20.92 -19.34
CA ILE A 86 -9.53 20.17 -19.85
C ILE A 86 -10.77 20.52 -19.04
N TYR A 87 -11.82 20.93 -19.72
CA TYR A 87 -13.13 21.24 -19.14
C TYR A 87 -14.07 20.07 -19.41
N VAL A 88 -14.76 19.61 -18.38
CA VAL A 88 -15.76 18.55 -18.47
C VAL A 88 -17.05 19.03 -17.81
N PHE A 89 -18.14 18.99 -18.55
CA PHE A 89 -19.49 19.20 -18.04
C PHE A 89 -20.27 17.89 -18.14
N ALA A 90 -20.83 17.44 -17.01
CA ALA A 90 -21.58 16.19 -16.94
C ALA A 90 -22.96 16.42 -16.33
N GLU A 91 -24.00 15.86 -16.99
CA GLU A 91 -25.39 15.84 -16.55
C GLU A 91 -25.74 14.40 -16.18
N MET A 92 -26.01 14.15 -14.92
CA MET A 92 -26.38 12.85 -14.37
C MET A 92 -27.87 12.82 -14.08
N PHE A 93 -28.67 12.41 -15.09
CA PHE A 93 -30.12 12.34 -14.93
C PHE A 93 -30.52 11.29 -13.90
N ASP A 94 -31.53 11.63 -13.11
CA ASP A 94 -32.09 10.77 -12.09
C ASP A 94 -33.58 11.08 -11.90
N SER A 95 -34.41 10.06 -12.05
CA SER A 95 -35.85 10.21 -11.87
C SER A 95 -36.30 10.46 -10.43
N GLN A 96 -35.39 10.34 -9.47
CA GLN A 96 -35.64 10.54 -8.03
C GLN A 96 -34.50 11.35 -7.41
N PRO A 97 -34.37 12.65 -7.72
CA PRO A 97 -33.25 13.50 -7.24
C PRO A 97 -33.17 13.60 -5.72
N ASP A 98 -34.27 13.48 -5.00
CA ASP A 98 -34.32 13.48 -3.54
C ASP A 98 -33.67 12.21 -2.93
N SER A 99 -33.53 11.14 -3.72
CA SER A 99 -32.90 9.88 -3.32
C SER A 99 -31.39 9.80 -3.64
N ILE A 100 -30.81 10.87 -4.17
CA ILE A 100 -29.37 10.98 -4.41
C ILE A 100 -28.64 10.95 -3.06
N SER A 101 -27.68 10.06 -2.93
CA SER A 101 -26.86 9.96 -1.71
C SER A 101 -25.84 11.10 -1.63
N ARG A 102 -25.75 11.78 -0.47
CA ARG A 102 -25.08 13.08 -0.30
C ARG A 102 -24.12 13.10 0.92
N GLU A 103 -23.51 12.01 1.26
CA GLU A 103 -22.55 11.96 2.36
C GLU A 103 -21.33 12.84 2.02
N LEU A 104 -20.86 13.63 2.99
CA LEU A 104 -19.59 14.33 2.95
C LEU A 104 -18.49 13.42 3.50
N GLY A 105 -17.28 13.56 2.99
CA GLY A 105 -16.11 12.85 3.46
C GLY A 105 -14.85 13.67 3.29
N LYS A 106 -13.74 13.13 3.76
CA LYS A 106 -12.42 13.71 3.54
C LYS A 106 -12.07 13.62 2.05
N ARG A 107 -11.27 14.57 1.55
CA ARG A 107 -10.67 14.45 0.22
C ARG A 107 -9.88 13.13 0.16
N ASP A 108 -9.88 12.48 -1.00
CA ASP A 108 -9.18 11.24 -1.30
C ASP A 108 -9.65 9.99 -0.51
N SER A 109 -10.79 10.08 0.22
CA SER A 109 -11.43 8.94 0.89
C SER A 109 -12.09 7.93 -0.07
N ASP A 110 -11.84 8.03 -1.32
CA ASP A 110 -12.21 7.17 -2.45
C ASP A 110 -13.56 6.43 -2.37
N ASN A 111 -13.61 5.23 -1.82
CA ASN A 111 -14.83 4.39 -1.82
C ASN A 111 -15.58 4.38 -0.47
N GLU A 112 -15.10 5.12 0.52
CA GLU A 112 -15.63 5.13 1.87
C GLU A 112 -16.91 5.99 1.98
N ILE A 113 -17.10 6.94 1.05
CA ILE A 113 -18.20 7.90 1.09
C ILE A 113 -19.43 7.31 0.39
N ASN A 114 -20.58 7.28 1.07
CA ASN A 114 -21.86 6.89 0.48
C ASN A 114 -22.53 8.06 -0.23
N ALA A 115 -21.93 8.51 -1.31
CA ALA A 115 -22.44 9.59 -2.17
C ALA A 115 -22.41 9.16 -3.63
N ASP A 116 -23.33 9.69 -4.42
CA ASP A 116 -23.24 9.58 -5.87
C ASP A 116 -22.02 10.35 -6.35
N TRP A 117 -21.31 9.80 -7.35
CA TRP A 117 -20.12 10.45 -7.91
C TRP A 117 -20.02 10.27 -9.43
N PHE A 118 -19.25 11.18 -10.02
CA PHE A 118 -18.79 11.15 -11.40
C PHE A 118 -17.26 11.16 -11.44
N SER A 119 -16.64 10.50 -12.40
CA SER A 119 -15.19 10.58 -12.60
C SER A 119 -14.79 10.61 -14.06
N VAL A 120 -13.63 11.23 -14.29
CA VAL A 120 -12.93 11.33 -15.56
C VAL A 120 -11.64 10.56 -15.47
N ASP A 121 -11.45 9.57 -16.32
CA ASP A 121 -10.19 8.84 -16.48
C ASP A 121 -9.46 9.36 -17.73
N LEU A 122 -8.22 9.78 -17.57
CA LEU A 122 -7.33 10.25 -18.60
C LEU A 122 -6.09 9.35 -18.71
N CYS A 123 -5.75 8.91 -19.91
CA CYS A 123 -4.53 8.21 -20.27
C CYS A 123 -3.85 8.95 -21.43
N PRO A 124 -3.13 10.05 -21.16
CA PRO A 124 -2.63 10.94 -22.20
C PRO A 124 -1.62 10.27 -23.15
N PHE A 125 -0.87 9.28 -22.66
CA PHE A 125 0.09 8.50 -23.48
C PHE A 125 -0.55 7.32 -24.22
N ASP A 126 -1.82 7.05 -24.00
CA ASP A 126 -2.60 5.93 -24.56
C ASP A 126 -1.92 4.55 -24.44
N ASP A 127 -1.04 4.39 -23.45
CA ASP A 127 -0.30 3.15 -23.22
C ASP A 127 -1.11 2.10 -22.43
N GLY A 128 -2.26 2.51 -21.87
CA GLY A 128 -3.13 1.67 -21.05
C GLY A 128 -2.50 1.23 -19.72
N ILE A 129 -1.46 1.91 -19.28
CA ILE A 129 -0.75 1.68 -18.03
C ILE A 129 -0.83 2.94 -17.16
N ASN A 130 -0.41 4.07 -17.71
CA ASN A 130 -0.23 5.33 -17.01
C ASN A 130 -1.41 6.26 -17.27
N GLY A 131 -2.02 6.77 -16.22
CA GLY A 131 -3.16 7.65 -16.35
C GLY A 131 -3.52 8.36 -15.04
N PHE A 132 -4.60 9.12 -15.11
CA PHE A 132 -5.14 9.90 -14.01
C PHE A 132 -6.65 9.70 -13.93
N SER A 133 -7.18 9.67 -12.72
CA SER A 133 -8.62 9.66 -12.48
C SER A 133 -8.99 10.82 -11.56
N PHE A 134 -9.96 11.61 -11.96
CA PHE A 134 -10.52 12.74 -11.20
C PHE A 134 -11.96 12.42 -10.87
N LYS A 135 -12.25 12.17 -9.61
CA LYS A 135 -13.55 11.76 -9.11
C LYS A 135 -14.16 12.87 -8.26
N LEU A 136 -15.41 13.19 -8.51
CA LEU A 136 -16.15 14.22 -7.83
C LEU A 136 -17.46 13.67 -7.31
N THR A 137 -17.74 13.78 -6.01
CA THR A 137 -19.04 13.45 -5.44
C THR A 137 -20.05 14.59 -5.69
N VAL A 138 -21.32 14.28 -5.61
CA VAL A 138 -22.41 15.28 -5.70
C VAL A 138 -22.29 16.37 -4.63
N THR A 139 -21.60 16.13 -3.53
CA THR A 139 -21.32 17.07 -2.43
C THR A 139 -20.04 17.87 -2.62
N GLY A 140 -19.33 17.69 -3.75
CA GLY A 140 -18.12 18.42 -4.08
C GLY A 140 -16.85 17.86 -3.43
N VAL A 141 -16.87 16.65 -2.89
CA VAL A 141 -15.65 15.99 -2.41
C VAL A 141 -14.86 15.48 -3.59
N GLN A 142 -13.61 15.88 -3.66
CA GLN A 142 -12.66 15.52 -4.72
C GLN A 142 -11.83 14.31 -4.32
N THR A 143 -11.54 13.45 -5.29
CA THR A 143 -10.52 12.37 -5.18
C THR A 143 -9.71 12.35 -6.45
N ASP A 144 -8.40 12.40 -6.33
CA ASP A 144 -7.49 12.26 -7.46
C ASP A 144 -6.69 10.96 -7.32
N ILE A 145 -6.55 10.28 -8.44
CA ILE A 145 -5.91 8.98 -8.45
C ILE A 145 -4.93 8.94 -9.60
N ARG A 146 -3.68 8.65 -9.30
CA ARG A 146 -2.71 8.31 -10.33
C ARG A 146 -2.76 6.81 -10.61
N ARG A 147 -2.76 6.47 -11.89
CA ARG A 147 -2.75 5.09 -12.38
C ARG A 147 -1.38 4.73 -12.89
N GLY A 148 -0.92 3.52 -12.58
CA GLY A 148 0.39 3.03 -13.00
C GLY A 148 0.44 1.51 -13.09
N SER A 149 1.64 0.96 -13.29
CA SER A 149 1.90 -0.48 -13.27
C SER A 149 2.49 -0.90 -11.91
N GLY A 150 2.37 -2.18 -11.57
CA GLY A 150 2.95 -2.74 -10.34
C GLY A 150 1.99 -2.79 -9.15
N SER A 151 2.52 -2.95 -7.95
CA SER A 151 1.77 -3.00 -6.70
C SER A 151 1.04 -1.68 -6.40
N ALA A 152 1.60 -0.56 -6.83
CA ALA A 152 1.02 0.79 -6.74
C ALA A 152 0.13 1.15 -7.95
N GLY A 153 -0.54 0.19 -8.58
CA GLY A 153 -1.38 0.43 -9.77
C GLY A 153 -2.48 1.47 -9.62
N ARG A 154 -2.74 1.90 -8.38
CA ARG A 154 -3.71 2.93 -8.00
C ARG A 154 -3.17 3.70 -6.79
N ASP A 155 -2.71 4.92 -7.04
CA ASP A 155 -2.13 5.81 -6.05
C ASP A 155 -3.10 6.94 -5.74
N VAL A 156 -3.76 6.89 -4.59
CA VAL A 156 -4.70 7.91 -4.07
C VAL A 156 -4.00 8.99 -3.24
N SER A 157 -2.72 8.81 -2.95
CA SER A 157 -1.92 9.80 -2.23
C SER A 157 -1.40 10.92 -3.13
N TRP A 158 -1.54 10.75 -4.46
CA TRP A 158 -1.22 11.78 -5.42
C TRP A 158 -2.25 12.91 -5.34
N ASP A 159 -1.79 14.10 -4.98
CA ASP A 159 -2.64 15.28 -4.79
C ASP A 159 -2.46 16.25 -5.97
N ALA A 160 -3.55 16.46 -6.71
CA ALA A 160 -3.63 17.38 -7.82
C ALA A 160 -4.43 18.63 -7.46
N VAL A 161 -4.05 19.78 -7.98
CA VAL A 161 -4.85 21.00 -7.86
C VAL A 161 -5.76 21.13 -9.06
N TRP A 162 -7.07 20.98 -8.84
CA TRP A 162 -8.09 21.10 -9.88
C TRP A 162 -9.39 21.74 -9.34
N ASN A 163 -10.22 22.29 -10.23
CA ASN A 163 -11.44 22.99 -9.87
C ASN A 163 -12.68 22.17 -10.23
N SER A 164 -13.71 22.29 -9.41
CA SER A 164 -14.98 21.60 -9.65
C SER A 164 -16.16 22.34 -9.03
N GLY A 165 -17.30 22.23 -9.67
CA GLY A 165 -18.60 22.71 -9.19
C GLY A 165 -19.65 21.62 -9.37
N THR A 166 -20.61 21.53 -8.44
CA THR A 166 -21.75 20.59 -8.51
C THR A 166 -23.05 21.29 -8.15
N ILE A 167 -24.12 20.90 -8.84
CA ILE A 167 -25.48 21.41 -8.55
C ILE A 167 -26.45 20.24 -8.65
N ILE A 168 -27.37 20.17 -7.69
CA ILE A 168 -28.52 19.26 -7.76
C ILE A 168 -29.66 20.00 -8.48
N THR A 169 -30.19 19.34 -9.49
CA THR A 169 -31.28 19.87 -10.35
C THR A 169 -32.57 19.10 -10.09
N SER A 170 -33.67 19.54 -10.73
CA SER A 170 -34.98 18.87 -10.62
C SER A 170 -35.01 17.47 -11.26
N ASP A 171 -34.08 17.14 -12.13
CA ASP A 171 -34.01 15.92 -12.91
C ASP A 171 -32.71 15.14 -12.71
N GLY A 172 -31.92 15.50 -11.67
CA GLY A 172 -30.68 14.80 -11.33
C GLY A 172 -29.67 15.71 -10.65
N TRP A 173 -28.43 15.69 -11.16
CA TRP A 173 -27.37 16.60 -10.73
C TRP A 173 -26.38 16.81 -11.87
N SER A 174 -25.64 17.92 -11.81
CA SER A 174 -24.62 18.24 -12.77
C SER A 174 -23.29 18.53 -12.10
N ALA A 175 -22.22 18.39 -12.87
CA ALA A 175 -20.85 18.65 -12.44
C ALA A 175 -20.09 19.37 -13.54
N GLU A 176 -19.35 20.39 -13.17
CA GLU A 176 -18.29 20.99 -13.99
C GLU A 176 -16.94 20.77 -13.37
N ILE A 177 -15.98 20.39 -14.19
CA ILE A 177 -14.62 20.05 -13.78
C ILE A 177 -13.65 20.76 -14.70
N LEU A 178 -12.66 21.45 -14.13
CA LEU A 178 -11.46 21.92 -14.83
C LEU A 178 -10.27 21.15 -14.32
N ILE A 179 -9.62 20.39 -15.20
CA ILE A 179 -8.38 19.66 -14.96
C ILE A 179 -7.25 20.46 -15.61
N PRO A 180 -6.47 21.24 -14.84
CA PRO A 180 -5.37 22.01 -15.40
C PRO A 180 -4.28 21.12 -15.99
N PHE A 181 -3.72 21.50 -17.12
CA PHE A 181 -2.57 20.80 -17.71
C PHE A 181 -1.34 20.84 -16.81
N SER A 182 -1.25 21.80 -15.88
CA SER A 182 -0.21 21.81 -14.84
C SER A 182 -0.29 20.64 -13.88
N SER A 183 -1.45 20.00 -13.71
CA SER A 183 -1.67 18.89 -12.79
C SER A 183 -1.39 17.53 -13.41
N ILE A 184 -1.32 17.42 -14.74
CA ILE A 184 -1.13 16.14 -15.43
C ILE A 184 0.13 16.15 -16.29
N ARG A 185 0.58 14.96 -16.68
CA ARG A 185 1.66 14.77 -17.65
C ARG A 185 1.09 14.24 -18.94
N PHE A 186 1.53 14.80 -20.06
CA PHE A 186 1.07 14.42 -21.38
C PHE A 186 2.18 14.55 -22.42
N PRO A 187 2.07 13.90 -23.61
CA PRO A 187 3.07 13.99 -24.64
C PRO A 187 3.01 15.36 -25.35
N VAL A 188 4.17 15.89 -25.72
CA VAL A 188 4.32 17.18 -26.42
C VAL A 188 3.77 17.15 -27.86
N THR A 189 3.48 15.99 -28.43
CA THR A 189 3.05 15.80 -29.81
C THR A 189 1.56 16.09 -29.98
N GLY A 190 1.19 16.88 -30.99
CA GLY A 190 -0.21 17.20 -31.31
C GLY A 190 -0.88 16.14 -32.18
N GLY A 191 -2.09 15.75 -31.84
CA GLY A 191 -2.98 14.93 -32.66
C GLY A 191 -3.03 13.44 -32.34
N GLU A 192 -2.16 12.92 -31.49
CA GLU A 192 -2.28 11.56 -31.02
C GLU A 192 -3.52 11.39 -30.14
N PRO A 193 -4.22 10.24 -30.23
CA PRO A 193 -5.39 10.01 -29.40
C PRO A 193 -5.00 9.85 -27.93
N TRP A 194 -5.79 10.47 -27.03
CA TRP A 194 -5.71 10.20 -25.60
C TRP A 194 -6.72 9.11 -25.24
N GLY A 195 -6.35 8.26 -24.30
CA GLY A 195 -7.30 7.38 -23.66
C GLY A 195 -8.19 8.15 -22.69
N VAL A 196 -9.51 8.16 -22.91
CA VAL A 196 -10.48 8.84 -22.02
C VAL A 196 -11.62 7.89 -21.67
N ASN A 197 -12.05 7.92 -20.42
CA ASN A 197 -13.30 7.32 -20.02
C ASN A 197 -14.01 8.17 -18.97
N PHE A 198 -15.31 8.03 -18.91
CA PHE A 198 -16.15 8.68 -17.91
C PHE A 198 -16.88 7.59 -17.13
N HIS A 199 -16.95 7.76 -15.81
CA HIS A 199 -17.66 6.83 -14.94
C HIS A 199 -18.67 7.57 -14.08
N ARG A 200 -19.82 6.94 -13.84
CA ARG A 200 -20.84 7.39 -12.91
C ARG A 200 -21.15 6.31 -11.91
N PHE A 201 -21.29 6.68 -10.66
CA PHE A 201 -21.78 5.83 -9.60
C PHE A 201 -23.10 6.31 -9.04
N VAL A 202 -24.04 5.41 -8.90
CA VAL A 202 -25.33 5.61 -8.24
C VAL A 202 -25.32 4.82 -6.94
N ALA A 203 -25.09 5.50 -5.83
CA ALA A 203 -24.79 4.87 -4.53
C ALA A 203 -25.91 3.96 -4.02
N ARG A 204 -27.17 4.38 -4.15
CA ARG A 204 -28.34 3.59 -3.72
C ARG A 204 -28.53 2.28 -4.49
N ARG A 205 -27.95 2.18 -5.69
CA ARG A 205 -27.96 0.99 -6.53
C ARG A 205 -26.65 0.20 -6.53
N LYS A 206 -25.60 0.78 -5.97
CA LYS A 206 -24.21 0.30 -6.12
C LYS A 206 -23.85 0.05 -7.59
N GLU A 207 -24.38 0.92 -8.47
CA GLU A 207 -24.20 0.83 -9.90
C GLU A 207 -23.09 1.76 -10.33
N VAL A 208 -22.03 1.18 -10.94
CA VAL A 208 -21.00 1.92 -11.68
C VAL A 208 -21.27 1.72 -13.16
N SER A 209 -21.33 2.79 -13.92
CA SER A 209 -21.42 2.74 -15.38
C SER A 209 -20.32 3.57 -16.02
N SER A 210 -19.92 3.22 -17.25
CA SER A 210 -18.86 3.90 -17.99
C SER A 210 -19.27 4.18 -19.43
N TRP A 211 -18.72 5.27 -19.99
CA TRP A 211 -18.94 5.64 -21.38
C TRP A 211 -18.30 4.64 -22.34
N ASN A 212 -17.01 4.38 -22.24
CA ASN A 212 -16.40 3.26 -22.95
C ASN A 212 -16.54 2.00 -22.11
N PHE A 213 -17.12 0.96 -22.69
CA PHE A 213 -17.36 -0.29 -21.97
C PHE A 213 -16.08 -0.86 -21.36
N THR A 214 -16.13 -1.10 -20.07
CA THR A 214 -15.03 -1.71 -19.30
C THR A 214 -15.41 -3.15 -18.95
N ASP A 215 -14.76 -4.11 -19.61
CA ASP A 215 -14.99 -5.55 -19.41
C ASP A 215 -14.16 -6.05 -18.21
N LYS A 216 -14.82 -6.48 -17.12
CA LYS A 216 -14.18 -7.06 -15.93
C LYS A 216 -13.33 -8.30 -16.22
N LYS A 217 -13.50 -8.94 -17.38
CA LYS A 217 -12.72 -10.12 -17.80
C LYS A 217 -11.35 -9.77 -18.33
N ARG A 218 -11.05 -8.50 -18.61
CA ARG A 218 -9.87 -8.05 -19.38
C ARG A 218 -8.85 -7.24 -18.58
N GLY A 219 -8.86 -7.31 -17.27
CA GLY A 219 -7.86 -6.68 -16.40
C GLY A 219 -8.16 -5.21 -16.05
N ASN A 220 -7.14 -4.34 -16.03
CA ASN A 220 -7.19 -2.98 -15.52
C ASN A 220 -8.13 -2.05 -16.33
N THR A 221 -8.86 -1.16 -15.62
CA THR A 221 -9.81 -0.20 -16.20
C THR A 221 -9.15 0.84 -17.10
N ILE A 222 -8.00 1.40 -16.71
CA ILE A 222 -7.29 2.43 -17.48
C ILE A 222 -6.82 1.91 -18.85
N SER A 223 -6.64 0.62 -18.98
CA SER A 223 -6.29 -0.02 -20.24
C SER A 223 -7.47 -0.16 -21.21
N GLN A 224 -8.69 0.20 -20.78
CA GLN A 224 -9.93 0.03 -21.50
C GLN A 224 -10.65 1.37 -21.72
N THR A 225 -9.89 2.45 -21.87
CA THR A 225 -10.42 3.79 -22.20
C THR A 225 -10.83 3.88 -23.67
N GLY A 226 -11.74 4.79 -23.99
CA GLY A 226 -12.02 5.21 -25.38
C GLY A 226 -10.86 6.01 -25.97
N ALA A 227 -10.80 6.19 -27.28
CA ALA A 227 -9.81 7.00 -27.97
C ALA A 227 -10.41 8.38 -28.32
N VAL A 228 -9.85 9.45 -27.79
CA VAL A 228 -10.28 10.82 -28.06
C VAL A 228 -9.14 11.59 -28.75
N THR A 229 -9.42 12.09 -29.94
CA THR A 229 -8.51 12.92 -30.75
C THR A 229 -8.85 14.39 -30.60
N GLY A 230 -7.97 15.27 -31.08
CA GLY A 230 -8.23 16.73 -31.13
C GLY A 230 -7.44 17.54 -30.09
N PHE A 231 -6.77 16.91 -29.14
CA PHE A 231 -5.83 17.60 -28.26
C PHE A 231 -4.59 18.01 -29.08
N ALA A 232 -4.60 19.26 -29.54
CA ALA A 232 -3.51 19.78 -30.38
C ALA A 232 -3.22 21.25 -30.01
N GLU A 233 -2.01 21.71 -30.31
CA GLU A 233 -1.57 23.11 -30.10
C GLU A 233 -1.79 23.58 -28.65
N ILE A 234 -1.51 22.74 -27.68
CA ILE A 234 -1.61 23.07 -26.26
C ILE A 234 -0.35 23.83 -25.85
N ASN A 235 -0.50 25.05 -25.34
CA ASN A 235 0.58 25.87 -24.77
C ASN A 235 0.33 26.03 -23.27
N PRO A 236 0.66 25.05 -22.44
CA PRO A 236 0.33 25.08 -21.03
C PRO A 236 1.17 26.14 -20.29
N PRO A 237 0.62 26.71 -19.20
CA PRO A 237 1.37 27.59 -18.33
C PRO A 237 2.56 26.88 -17.69
N VAL A 238 3.55 27.68 -17.20
CA VAL A 238 4.69 27.12 -16.46
C VAL A 238 4.22 26.33 -15.26
N ARG A 239 4.70 25.10 -15.18
CA ARG A 239 4.36 24.15 -14.11
C ARG A 239 5.36 24.29 -12.95
N LEU A 240 5.18 25.30 -12.10
CA LEU A 240 6.00 25.55 -10.92
C LEU A 240 5.13 25.74 -9.69
N SER A 241 5.25 24.85 -8.73
CA SER A 241 4.65 24.96 -7.41
C SER A 241 5.72 25.02 -6.34
N LEU A 242 5.60 26.01 -5.46
CA LEU A 242 6.39 26.16 -4.25
C LEU A 242 5.43 26.07 -3.07
N MET A 243 5.61 25.10 -2.21
CA MET A 243 4.76 24.84 -1.05
C MET A 243 5.59 24.99 0.23
N PRO A 244 5.80 26.23 0.71
CA PRO A 244 6.45 26.43 1.99
C PRO A 244 5.53 25.97 3.11
N TYR A 245 6.10 25.36 4.16
CA TYR A 245 5.39 25.00 5.36
C TYR A 245 6.10 25.48 6.60
N LEU A 246 5.33 25.73 7.64
CA LEU A 246 5.78 26.06 8.98
C LEU A 246 4.99 25.22 9.96
N SER A 247 5.69 24.45 10.81
CA SER A 247 5.09 23.73 11.92
C SER A 247 5.60 24.28 13.24
N VAL A 248 4.68 24.41 14.20
CA VAL A 248 4.98 24.77 15.58
C VAL A 248 4.34 23.72 16.46
N TYR A 249 5.14 23.03 17.25
CA TYR A 249 4.66 22.01 18.16
C TYR A 249 5.32 22.07 19.52
N VAL A 250 4.63 21.52 20.49
CA VAL A 250 5.08 21.40 21.87
C VAL A 250 4.99 19.94 22.24
N GLU A 251 6.11 19.34 22.62
CA GLU A 251 6.18 17.94 22.99
C GLU A 251 6.43 17.81 24.50
N ASP A 252 5.67 16.95 25.15
CA ASP A 252 5.87 16.53 26.54
C ASP A 252 6.37 15.09 26.55
N GLY A 253 7.65 14.88 26.83
CA GLY A 253 8.28 13.55 26.89
C GLY A 253 7.98 12.75 28.15
N GLY A 254 7.00 13.16 28.98
CA GLY A 254 6.61 12.41 30.18
C GLY A 254 7.64 12.45 31.33
N SER A 255 8.66 13.30 31.24
CA SER A 255 9.63 13.47 32.33
C SER A 255 9.07 14.34 33.45
N SER A 256 9.47 14.07 34.70
CA SER A 256 9.04 14.81 35.90
C SER A 256 9.38 16.31 35.88
N VAL A 257 10.14 16.77 34.91
CA VAL A 257 10.47 18.18 34.65
C VAL A 257 9.78 18.63 33.37
N LYS A 258 8.66 19.32 33.49
CA LYS A 258 7.93 19.92 32.36
C LYS A 258 8.72 21.07 31.78
N ASN A 259 9.62 20.78 30.84
CA ASN A 259 10.26 21.78 29.98
C ASN A 259 9.53 21.84 28.61
N LEU A 260 8.30 22.34 28.64
CA LEU A 260 7.51 22.58 27.44
C LEU A 260 8.17 23.70 26.63
N LYS A 261 9.07 23.36 25.72
CA LYS A 261 9.65 24.33 24.77
C LYS A 261 8.99 24.16 23.42
N PRO A 262 8.46 25.23 22.81
CA PRO A 262 7.97 25.15 21.45
C PRO A 262 9.13 24.85 20.50
N GLN A 263 8.93 23.88 19.64
CA GLN A 263 9.82 23.56 18.53
C GLN A 263 9.19 24.16 17.26
N ILE A 264 10.03 24.80 16.47
CA ILE A 264 9.60 25.45 15.22
C ILE A 264 10.40 24.80 14.10
N ASN A 265 9.70 24.15 13.19
CA ASN A 265 10.27 23.58 11.98
C ASN A 265 9.69 24.29 10.75
N GLY A 266 10.51 24.48 9.74
CA GLY A 266 10.07 25.02 8.48
C GLY A 266 10.83 24.39 7.33
N GLY A 267 10.13 24.18 6.24
CA GLY A 267 10.68 23.59 5.05
C GLY A 267 9.91 24.05 3.82
N MET A 268 10.23 23.44 2.71
CA MET A 268 9.61 23.77 1.44
C MET A 268 9.62 22.59 0.50
N ASP A 269 8.47 22.33 -0.11
CA ASP A 269 8.37 21.42 -1.24
C ASP A 269 8.35 22.21 -2.55
N LEU A 270 9.11 21.73 -3.51
CA LEU A 270 9.22 22.26 -4.86
C LEU A 270 8.70 21.20 -5.84
N LYS A 271 7.76 21.57 -6.69
CA LYS A 271 7.35 20.77 -7.84
C LYS A 271 7.53 21.60 -9.12
N TRP A 272 8.42 21.17 -9.98
CA TRP A 272 8.76 21.86 -11.22
C TRP A 272 8.64 20.94 -12.43
N GLY A 273 7.69 21.24 -13.31
CA GLY A 273 7.61 20.65 -14.65
C GLY A 273 8.67 21.24 -15.55
N ILE A 274 9.72 20.46 -15.85
CA ILE A 274 10.78 20.87 -16.79
C ILE A 274 10.16 21.07 -18.20
N ASN A 275 9.24 20.19 -18.53
CA ASN A 275 8.37 20.24 -19.70
C ASN A 275 7.08 19.45 -19.40
N GLU A 276 6.21 19.26 -20.37
CA GLU A 276 4.89 18.62 -20.21
C GLU A 276 4.98 17.16 -19.74
N SER A 277 6.11 16.51 -19.99
CA SER A 277 6.34 15.08 -19.74
C SER A 277 7.18 14.81 -18.48
N PHE A 278 8.06 15.73 -18.07
CA PHE A 278 9.01 15.54 -16.98
C PHE A 278 8.80 16.53 -15.83
N THR A 279 8.92 16.04 -14.62
CA THR A 279 8.78 16.82 -13.37
C THR A 279 9.92 16.52 -12.43
N ILE A 280 10.43 17.57 -11.78
CA ILE A 280 11.27 17.51 -10.58
C ILE A 280 10.37 17.77 -9.37
N ASP A 281 10.41 16.87 -8.39
CA ASP A 281 9.85 17.07 -7.07
C ASP A 281 11.00 17.07 -6.07
N ALA A 282 11.11 18.10 -5.23
CA ALA A 282 12.15 18.19 -4.22
C ALA A 282 11.59 18.67 -2.89
N THR A 283 12.08 18.10 -1.79
CA THR A 283 11.75 18.54 -0.43
C THR A 283 13.02 18.94 0.32
N LEU A 284 12.95 20.07 1.02
CA LEU A 284 14.00 20.61 1.84
C LEU A 284 13.55 20.60 3.30
N VAL A 285 14.35 19.95 4.17
CA VAL A 285 14.10 19.84 5.60
C VAL A 285 12.66 19.35 5.89
N PRO A 286 12.27 18.16 5.39
CA PRO A 286 10.90 17.70 5.54
C PRO A 286 10.52 17.52 7.01
N ASP A 287 9.33 17.99 7.38
CA ASP A 287 8.71 17.76 8.67
C ASP A 287 7.59 16.73 8.54
N PHE A 288 7.73 15.62 9.26
CA PHE A 288 6.75 14.54 9.28
C PHE A 288 5.97 14.45 10.61
N SER A 289 6.08 15.44 11.48
CA SER A 289 5.44 15.48 12.80
C SER A 289 3.90 15.41 12.76
N GLN A 290 3.29 15.88 11.66
CA GLN A 290 1.84 15.83 11.45
C GLN A 290 1.30 14.46 11.00
N ILE A 291 2.20 13.52 10.64
CA ILE A 291 1.80 12.19 10.16
C ILE A 291 1.35 11.34 11.35
N GLU A 292 0.27 10.58 11.17
CA GLU A 292 -0.19 9.61 12.17
C GLU A 292 0.92 8.63 12.54
N ALA A 293 1.06 8.32 13.83
CA ALA A 293 2.02 7.34 14.31
C ALA A 293 1.72 5.95 13.72
N ASP A 294 2.78 5.14 13.57
CA ASP A 294 2.61 3.74 13.18
C ASP A 294 2.06 2.93 14.35
N ASP A 295 1.17 1.98 14.05
CA ASP A 295 0.53 1.12 15.04
C ASP A 295 1.55 0.12 15.61
N GLN A 296 2.05 0.43 16.78
CA GLN A 296 2.99 -0.45 17.49
C GLN A 296 2.28 -1.72 17.94
N VAL A 297 2.95 -2.87 17.78
CA VAL A 297 2.45 -4.19 18.18
C VAL A 297 3.56 -5.05 18.78
N LEU A 298 3.19 -6.01 19.64
CA LEU A 298 4.13 -7.01 20.15
C LEU A 298 4.56 -7.96 19.04
N ASN A 299 5.83 -7.92 18.68
CA ASN A 299 6.38 -8.81 17.65
C ASN A 299 7.21 -9.94 18.28
N LEU A 300 6.65 -11.14 18.31
CA LEU A 300 7.32 -12.36 18.77
C LEU A 300 7.95 -13.15 17.62
N THR A 301 7.80 -12.70 16.37
CA THR A 301 8.33 -13.39 15.18
C THR A 301 9.79 -13.00 14.91
N PRO A 302 10.54 -13.78 14.13
CA PRO A 302 11.91 -13.41 13.73
C PRO A 302 11.94 -12.31 12.65
N TYR A 303 10.79 -11.81 12.21
CA TYR A 303 10.67 -10.93 11.07
C TYR A 303 10.43 -9.48 11.49
N GLU A 304 11.00 -8.56 10.74
CA GLU A 304 10.72 -7.13 10.86
C GLU A 304 9.27 -6.82 10.43
N ILE A 305 8.62 -5.89 11.15
CA ILE A 305 7.30 -5.38 10.79
C ILE A 305 7.45 -4.39 9.63
N GLN A 306 6.66 -4.57 8.60
CA GLN A 306 6.59 -3.65 7.47
C GLN A 306 5.45 -2.65 7.69
N TYR A 307 5.78 -1.36 7.71
CA TYR A 307 4.82 -0.27 7.81
C TYR A 307 4.57 0.38 6.44
N ASN A 308 3.34 0.79 6.19
CA ASN A 308 3.01 1.55 5.00
C ASN A 308 3.66 2.93 5.03
N GLU A 309 4.03 3.45 3.85
CA GLU A 309 4.53 4.82 3.74
C GLU A 309 3.36 5.80 3.90
N LYS A 310 3.52 6.79 4.77
CA LYS A 310 2.54 7.85 5.03
C LYS A 310 3.06 9.25 4.68
N ARG A 311 4.37 9.39 4.40
CA ARG A 311 5.02 10.68 4.09
C ARG A 311 4.73 11.04 2.63
N GLN A 312 4.00 12.13 2.40
CA GLN A 312 3.50 12.54 1.09
C GLN A 312 4.58 12.55 0.00
N PHE A 313 5.76 13.10 0.29
CA PHE A 313 6.88 13.09 -0.67
C PHE A 313 7.22 11.68 -1.19
N PHE A 314 7.14 10.65 -0.36
CA PHE A 314 7.49 9.28 -0.72
C PHE A 314 6.30 8.48 -1.30
N THR A 315 5.08 8.92 -1.12
CA THR A 315 3.89 8.27 -1.69
C THR A 315 3.57 8.84 -3.07
N GLU A 316 3.79 10.13 -3.28
CA GLU A 316 3.46 10.81 -4.51
C GLU A 316 4.45 10.47 -5.64
N GLY A 317 3.94 10.15 -6.82
CA GLY A 317 4.75 9.94 -8.00
C GLY A 317 5.63 8.69 -8.02
N THR A 318 5.24 7.66 -7.30
CA THR A 318 6.04 6.44 -7.08
C THR A 318 5.90 5.37 -8.17
N ASP A 319 5.00 5.55 -9.15
CA ASP A 319 4.72 4.57 -10.20
C ASP A 319 5.95 4.07 -10.97
N VAL A 320 6.91 4.97 -11.22
CA VAL A 320 8.18 4.62 -11.86
C VAL A 320 9.11 3.90 -10.87
N PHE A 321 9.07 4.28 -9.58
CA PHE A 321 9.99 3.77 -8.54
C PHE A 321 9.51 2.46 -7.88
N SER A 322 8.27 2.03 -8.08
CA SER A 322 7.72 0.80 -7.51
C SER A 322 8.06 -0.48 -8.30
N LYS A 323 8.90 -0.37 -9.35
CA LYS A 323 9.30 -1.50 -10.19
C LYS A 323 10.21 -2.47 -9.45
N ALA A 324 10.06 -3.75 -9.74
CA ALA A 324 10.87 -4.85 -9.20
C ALA A 324 10.81 -5.03 -7.67
N ASP A 325 10.05 -4.21 -6.95
CA ASP A 325 9.84 -4.28 -5.50
C ASP A 325 11.16 -4.25 -4.67
N ILE A 326 12.11 -3.40 -5.12
CA ILE A 326 13.41 -3.21 -4.46
C ILE A 326 13.56 -1.85 -3.77
N PHE A 327 12.47 -1.11 -3.63
CA PHE A 327 12.41 0.19 -2.96
C PHE A 327 11.37 0.20 -1.85
N TYR A 328 11.82 0.49 -0.65
CA TYR A 328 11.01 0.69 0.55
C TYR A 328 11.44 1.99 1.22
N SER A 329 10.68 3.05 0.98
CA SER A 329 11.02 4.42 1.38
C SER A 329 11.20 4.62 2.88
N ARG A 330 10.58 3.77 3.71
CA ARG A 330 10.75 3.77 5.17
C ARG A 330 12.18 3.45 5.64
N ARG A 331 13.06 2.97 4.76
CA ARG A 331 14.50 2.84 5.07
C ARG A 331 15.18 4.20 5.20
N ILE A 332 14.65 5.23 4.53
CA ILE A 332 15.20 6.59 4.53
C ILE A 332 14.65 7.34 5.74
N GLY A 333 15.52 7.75 6.65
CA GLY A 333 15.11 8.36 7.90
C GLY A 333 14.74 7.35 9.00
N ALA A 334 14.95 6.05 8.78
CA ALA A 334 14.66 5.00 9.75
C ALA A 334 15.54 5.10 11.01
N ARG A 335 15.26 4.23 11.98
CA ARG A 335 16.08 4.07 13.19
C ARG A 335 17.54 3.80 12.79
N PRO A 336 18.52 4.51 13.39
CA PRO A 336 19.93 4.30 13.13
C PRO A 336 20.34 2.83 13.32
N ARG A 337 21.15 2.30 12.40
CA ARG A 337 21.54 0.87 12.39
C ARG A 337 22.23 0.42 13.67
N TYR A 338 23.01 1.29 14.29
CA TYR A 338 23.78 1.01 15.53
C TYR A 338 23.07 1.53 16.78
N TYR A 339 21.78 1.80 16.72
CA TYR A 339 20.96 2.25 17.86
C TYR A 339 21.07 1.31 19.07
N SER A 340 20.85 0.01 18.85
CA SER A 340 20.91 -1.00 19.92
C SER A 340 22.34 -1.25 20.41
N GLU A 341 23.33 -1.11 19.53
CA GLU A 341 24.72 -1.23 19.91
C GLU A 341 25.14 -0.09 20.83
N ALA A 342 24.65 1.14 20.62
CA ALA A 342 24.89 2.25 21.53
C ALA A 342 24.35 1.99 22.94
N VAL A 343 23.19 1.32 23.04
CA VAL A 343 22.59 0.90 24.32
C VAL A 343 23.49 -0.16 25.00
N GLY A 344 23.93 -1.15 24.25
CA GLY A 344 24.86 -2.18 24.75
C GLY A 344 26.19 -1.61 25.21
N GLU A 345 26.81 -0.76 24.38
CA GLU A 345 28.07 -0.10 24.69
C GLU A 345 28.00 0.76 25.94
N ALA A 346 26.91 1.54 26.12
CA ALA A 346 26.69 2.32 27.33
C ALA A 346 26.61 1.42 28.57
N SER A 347 25.87 0.32 28.47
CA SER A 347 25.73 -0.67 29.57
C SER A 347 27.06 -1.35 29.91
N GLU A 348 27.80 -1.80 28.91
CA GLU A 348 29.10 -2.48 29.11
C GLU A 348 30.15 -1.57 29.75
N ARG A 349 30.11 -0.26 29.42
CA ARG A 349 31.03 0.75 30.00
C ARG A 349 30.54 1.36 31.30
N GLY A 350 29.34 1.00 31.77
CA GLY A 350 28.73 1.61 32.95
C GLY A 350 28.36 3.10 32.76
N MET A 351 28.15 3.53 31.51
CA MET A 351 27.77 4.89 31.15
C MET A 351 26.24 5.04 31.08
N THR A 352 25.76 6.25 31.35
CA THR A 352 24.34 6.58 31.19
C THR A 352 24.11 7.09 29.76
N LEU A 353 23.10 6.56 29.09
CA LEU A 353 22.70 7.03 27.78
C LEU A 353 21.85 8.31 27.93
N VAL A 354 22.42 9.45 27.59
CA VAL A 354 21.75 10.77 27.69
C VAL A 354 20.83 11.03 26.49
N SER A 355 21.25 10.60 25.30
CA SER A 355 20.50 10.78 24.06
C SER A 355 20.83 9.68 23.07
N ASN A 356 19.84 9.11 22.43
CA ASN A 356 20.00 8.19 21.32
C ASN A 356 18.80 8.37 20.37
N PRO A 357 18.98 9.09 19.24
CA PRO A 357 17.88 9.38 18.32
C PRO A 357 17.24 8.11 17.77
N LEU A 358 15.91 8.07 17.76
CA LEU A 358 15.14 6.95 17.20
C LEU A 358 15.09 6.98 15.67
N GLU A 359 15.38 8.13 15.06
CA GLU A 359 15.29 8.35 13.62
C GLU A 359 16.50 9.14 13.12
N THR A 360 16.86 8.95 11.86
CA THR A 360 17.88 9.76 11.19
C THR A 360 17.25 10.97 10.51
N SER A 361 17.78 12.16 10.77
CA SER A 361 17.28 13.40 10.15
C SER A 361 17.53 13.40 8.66
N MET A 362 16.50 13.65 7.85
CA MET A 362 16.63 13.82 6.41
C MET A 362 16.99 15.27 6.09
N ILE A 363 18.06 15.45 5.30
CA ILE A 363 18.53 16.78 4.87
C ILE A 363 17.73 17.24 3.66
N ASN A 364 17.62 16.39 2.65
CA ASN A 364 16.84 16.64 1.44
C ASN A 364 16.43 15.33 0.77
N ALA A 365 15.43 15.43 -0.09
CA ALA A 365 15.15 14.39 -1.08
C ALA A 365 14.66 15.04 -2.38
N THR A 366 15.00 14.41 -3.52
CA THR A 366 14.67 14.88 -4.86
C THR A 366 14.28 13.73 -5.75
N LYS A 367 13.22 13.91 -6.53
CA LYS A 367 12.75 12.97 -7.57
C LYS A 367 12.68 13.70 -8.90
N LEU A 368 13.27 13.12 -9.95
CA LEU A 368 13.01 13.46 -11.34
C LEU A 368 12.25 12.29 -11.94
N SER A 369 11.10 12.51 -12.52
CA SER A 369 10.35 11.45 -13.21
C SER A 369 9.58 12.00 -14.41
N GLY A 370 9.44 11.15 -15.43
CA GLY A 370 8.70 11.50 -16.63
C GLY A 370 8.68 10.39 -17.64
N ARG A 371 7.91 10.61 -18.75
CA ARG A 371 7.76 9.65 -19.83
C ARG A 371 7.70 10.39 -21.17
N THR A 372 8.49 9.93 -22.14
CA THR A 372 8.48 10.46 -23.50
C THR A 372 7.24 9.97 -24.27
N SER A 373 6.93 10.61 -25.38
CA SER A 373 5.86 10.17 -26.30
C SER A 373 6.08 8.77 -26.90
N SER A 374 7.35 8.32 -27.01
CA SER A 374 7.69 6.95 -27.41
C SER A 374 7.51 5.90 -26.31
N GLY A 375 7.02 6.30 -25.13
CA GLY A 375 6.77 5.41 -24.01
C GLY A 375 7.99 5.11 -23.12
N LEU A 376 9.14 5.80 -23.33
CA LEU A 376 10.31 5.68 -22.48
C LEU A 376 10.12 6.50 -21.20
N GLY A 377 9.98 5.83 -20.07
CA GLY A 377 9.94 6.41 -18.74
C GLY A 377 11.34 6.48 -18.12
N ILE A 378 11.65 7.57 -17.46
CA ILE A 378 12.89 7.77 -16.71
C ILE A 378 12.54 8.24 -15.30
N GLY A 379 13.13 7.59 -14.30
CA GLY A 379 13.06 7.98 -12.91
C GLY A 379 14.44 8.11 -12.31
N PHE A 380 14.68 9.18 -11.59
CA PHE A 380 15.86 9.36 -10.73
C PHE A 380 15.40 9.85 -9.37
N PHE A 381 15.87 9.21 -8.33
CA PHE A 381 15.58 9.56 -6.94
C PHE A 381 16.90 9.68 -6.18
N ASN A 382 17.00 10.71 -5.35
CA ASN A 382 18.11 10.91 -4.42
C ASN A 382 17.56 11.38 -3.07
N ALA A 383 18.09 10.85 -1.97
CA ALA A 383 17.86 11.38 -0.63
C ALA A 383 19.15 11.33 0.20
N ILE A 384 19.30 12.29 1.10
CA ILE A 384 20.46 12.39 1.99
C ILE A 384 19.97 12.49 3.43
N THR A 385 20.47 11.59 4.28
CA THR A 385 20.26 11.65 5.73
C THR A 385 21.52 12.07 6.44
N GLY A 386 21.36 12.87 7.51
CA GLY A 386 22.45 13.35 8.33
C GLY A 386 23.11 12.25 9.17
N ARG A 387 24.25 12.59 9.76
CA ARG A 387 24.90 11.75 10.77
C ARG A 387 24.06 11.75 12.04
N SER A 388 23.81 10.55 12.63
CA SER A 388 23.22 10.40 13.95
C SER A 388 24.23 9.90 14.95
N VAL A 389 24.15 10.43 16.19
CA VAL A 389 25.02 10.07 17.31
C VAL A 389 24.21 9.84 18.57
N ALA A 390 24.57 8.82 19.33
CA ALA A 390 24.17 8.67 20.70
C ALA A 390 25.13 9.41 21.61
N ILE A 391 24.65 10.04 22.68
CA ILE A 391 25.44 10.73 23.70
C ILE A 391 25.39 9.89 24.97
N MET A 392 26.55 9.42 25.40
CA MET A 392 26.76 8.68 26.63
C MET A 392 27.50 9.57 27.64
N GLU A 393 27.12 9.49 28.91
CA GLU A 393 27.72 10.26 30.00
C GLU A 393 28.24 9.34 31.09
N ASP A 394 29.45 9.54 31.52
CA ASP A 394 30.02 8.87 32.68
C ASP A 394 29.33 9.41 33.95
N PRO A 395 28.63 8.58 34.74
CA PRO A 395 27.89 9.04 35.92
C PRO A 395 28.77 9.53 37.06
N VAL A 396 30.09 9.27 37.03
CA VAL A 396 31.04 9.68 38.04
C VAL A 396 31.77 10.97 37.67
N THR A 397 32.27 11.05 36.42
CA THR A 397 33.05 12.23 35.96
C THR A 397 32.20 13.28 35.27
N GLY A 398 31.01 12.92 34.76
CA GLY A 398 30.17 13.78 33.94
C GLY A 398 30.71 13.97 32.51
N ASP A 399 31.73 13.20 32.09
CA ASP A 399 32.32 13.29 30.76
C ASP A 399 31.34 12.68 29.73
N ARG A 400 31.13 13.41 28.61
CA ARG A 400 30.29 12.99 27.51
C ARG A 400 31.08 12.41 26.37
N GLN A 401 30.61 11.30 25.83
CA GLN A 401 31.17 10.63 24.66
C GLN A 401 30.10 10.47 23.58
N GLU A 402 30.51 10.69 22.33
CA GLU A 402 29.65 10.45 21.18
C GLU A 402 29.88 9.04 20.60
N PHE A 403 28.82 8.31 20.40
CA PHE A 403 28.82 7.03 19.64
C PHE A 403 28.06 7.23 18.34
N MET A 404 28.72 7.03 17.20
CA MET A 404 28.07 7.18 15.90
C MET A 404 27.11 6.03 15.65
N THR A 405 25.82 6.32 15.61
CA THR A 405 24.75 5.35 15.37
C THR A 405 24.36 5.22 13.90
N GLU A 406 24.51 6.29 13.11
CA GLU A 406 24.39 6.26 11.64
C GLU A 406 25.32 7.29 11.01
N PRO A 407 26.11 6.93 9.96
CA PRO A 407 26.90 7.91 9.21
C PRO A 407 25.99 8.73 8.27
N LEU A 408 26.53 9.83 7.74
CA LEU A 408 25.88 10.53 6.62
C LEU A 408 25.68 9.54 5.47
N THR A 409 24.44 9.37 5.03
CA THR A 409 24.06 8.35 4.07
C THR A 409 23.35 8.98 2.87
N ASN A 410 23.74 8.56 1.69
CA ASN A 410 23.15 8.98 0.42
C ASN A 410 22.44 7.78 -0.24
N TYR A 411 21.14 7.92 -0.50
CA TYR A 411 20.28 6.94 -1.15
C TYR A 411 20.02 7.38 -2.58
N ASN A 412 20.22 6.50 -3.53
CA ASN A 412 19.98 6.77 -4.94
C ASN A 412 19.14 5.65 -5.56
N MET A 413 18.27 6.03 -6.50
CA MET A 413 17.57 5.07 -7.35
C MET A 413 17.47 5.62 -8.77
N MET A 414 17.69 4.75 -9.74
CA MET A 414 17.52 5.03 -11.17
C MET A 414 16.59 4.00 -11.79
N VAL A 415 15.67 4.47 -12.61
CA VAL A 415 14.72 3.63 -13.34
C VAL A 415 14.69 4.04 -14.80
N ILE A 416 14.75 3.04 -15.68
CA ILE A 416 14.47 3.15 -17.11
C ILE A 416 13.35 2.18 -17.39
N ASP A 417 12.21 2.68 -17.88
CA ASP A 417 10.99 1.90 -18.10
C ASP A 417 10.48 2.14 -19.52
N GLN A 418 10.32 1.11 -20.32
CA GLN A 418 9.75 1.19 -21.65
C GLN A 418 8.36 0.59 -21.67
N SER A 419 7.34 1.43 -21.89
CA SER A 419 5.98 0.97 -22.19
C SER A 419 5.96 0.30 -23.58
N LEU A 420 5.24 -0.79 -23.70
CA LEU A 420 5.07 -1.60 -24.89
C LEU A 420 3.57 -1.79 -25.17
N PRO A 421 3.17 -2.20 -26.40
CA PRO A 421 1.78 -2.47 -26.71
C PRO A 421 1.08 -3.43 -25.73
N ASN A 422 -0.24 -3.31 -25.63
CA ASN A 422 -1.10 -4.15 -24.79
C ASN A 422 -0.84 -4.03 -23.29
N SER A 423 -0.43 -2.85 -22.81
CA SER A 423 -0.05 -2.61 -21.43
C SER A 423 1.11 -3.52 -20.95
N SER A 424 2.03 -3.83 -21.86
CA SER A 424 3.27 -4.53 -21.57
C SER A 424 4.38 -3.53 -21.25
N TYR A 425 5.44 -3.98 -20.56
CA TYR A 425 6.59 -3.11 -20.24
C TYR A 425 7.87 -3.91 -19.99
N VAL A 426 9.00 -3.22 -20.09
CA VAL A 426 10.32 -3.69 -19.69
C VAL A 426 10.99 -2.56 -18.91
N SER A 427 11.45 -2.87 -17.70
CA SER A 427 12.10 -1.89 -16.81
C SER A 427 13.47 -2.39 -16.35
N LEU A 428 14.41 -1.45 -16.22
CA LEU A 428 15.69 -1.62 -15.57
C LEU A 428 15.73 -0.68 -14.36
N VAL A 429 16.06 -1.20 -13.21
CA VAL A 429 16.06 -0.48 -11.93
C VAL A 429 17.39 -0.69 -11.23
N ASN A 430 17.94 0.37 -10.66
CA ASN A 430 19.10 0.29 -9.77
C ASN A 430 18.84 1.11 -8.52
N THR A 431 19.12 0.53 -7.35
CA THR A 431 19.20 1.24 -6.08
C THR A 431 20.62 1.19 -5.55
N ASN A 432 21.08 2.30 -4.92
CA ASN A 432 22.41 2.40 -4.39
C ASN A 432 22.41 3.21 -3.09
N VAL A 433 23.08 2.69 -2.05
CA VAL A 433 23.21 3.32 -0.73
C VAL A 433 24.68 3.52 -0.40
N LEU A 434 25.09 4.76 -0.36
CA LEU A 434 26.45 5.20 -0.05
C LEU A 434 26.52 5.76 1.36
N ARG A 435 27.40 5.20 2.18
CA ARG A 435 27.63 5.65 3.56
C ARG A 435 29.01 6.27 3.69
N SER A 436 29.05 7.48 4.24
CA SER A 436 30.31 8.17 4.52
C SER A 436 30.86 7.72 5.88
N GLY A 437 32.19 7.73 6.03
CA GLY A 437 32.84 7.42 7.30
C GLY A 437 34.06 6.53 7.11
N PRO A 438 34.84 6.27 8.18
CA PRO A 438 35.99 5.40 8.09
C PRO A 438 35.55 4.01 7.61
N ALA A 439 36.27 3.48 6.66
CA ALA A 439 36.05 2.14 6.07
C ALA A 439 36.40 1.04 7.09
N THR A 440 35.71 1.02 8.20
CA THR A 440 35.77 -0.10 9.16
C THR A 440 34.72 -1.11 8.72
N GLY A 441 34.88 -2.39 9.04
CA GLY A 441 34.01 -3.50 8.56
C GLY A 441 32.52 -3.36 8.74
N ARG A 442 32.06 -2.28 9.32
CA ARG A 442 30.66 -1.90 9.51
C ARG A 442 30.10 -0.96 8.42
N ASN A 443 30.95 -0.21 7.72
CA ASN A 443 30.53 0.69 6.63
C ASN A 443 30.73 0.00 5.29
N TYR A 444 29.63 -0.16 4.54
CA TYR A 444 29.64 -0.75 3.22
C TYR A 444 28.73 0.06 2.27
N THR A 445 28.99 -0.05 1.00
CA THR A 445 28.10 0.41 -0.06
C THR A 445 27.16 -0.74 -0.45
N ALA A 446 25.86 -0.49 -0.46
CA ALA A 446 24.89 -1.45 -0.96
C ALA A 446 24.38 -1.06 -2.34
N ASN A 447 24.21 -2.04 -3.22
CA ASN A 447 23.67 -1.86 -4.55
C ASN A 447 22.72 -3.00 -4.90
N VAL A 448 21.58 -2.67 -5.52
CA VAL A 448 20.68 -3.68 -6.09
C VAL A 448 20.32 -3.25 -7.51
N THR A 449 20.56 -4.15 -8.47
CA THR A 449 20.15 -3.96 -9.87
C THR A 449 19.08 -4.98 -10.22
N ALA A 450 17.98 -4.53 -10.81
CA ALA A 450 16.86 -5.41 -11.16
C ALA A 450 16.29 -5.10 -12.54
N THR A 451 15.70 -6.12 -13.16
CA THR A 451 14.84 -5.98 -14.33
C THR A 451 13.43 -6.45 -13.96
N ASP A 452 12.41 -5.73 -14.42
CA ASP A 452 11.00 -6.11 -14.28
C ASP A 452 10.33 -6.04 -15.64
N MET A 453 9.77 -7.14 -16.11
CA MET A 453 9.18 -7.28 -17.44
C MET A 453 7.80 -7.90 -17.32
N GLN A 454 6.85 -7.35 -18.04
CA GLN A 454 5.53 -7.93 -18.20
C GLN A 454 5.07 -7.87 -19.64
N PHE A 455 4.59 -8.99 -20.14
CA PHE A 455 4.04 -9.11 -21.49
C PHE A 455 2.60 -9.61 -21.43
N ASN A 456 1.71 -8.90 -22.06
CA ASN A 456 0.29 -9.22 -22.14
C ASN A 456 -0.12 -9.47 -23.60
N THR A 457 -1.07 -10.35 -23.81
CA THR A 457 -1.70 -10.54 -25.13
C THR A 457 -2.59 -9.36 -25.51
N ALA A 458 -2.93 -9.22 -26.78
CA ALA A 458 -3.85 -8.18 -27.28
C ALA A 458 -5.24 -8.25 -26.59
N SER A 459 -5.70 -9.44 -26.21
CA SER A 459 -6.92 -9.64 -25.43
C SER A 459 -6.77 -9.29 -23.95
N ARG A 460 -5.52 -9.12 -23.46
CA ARG A 460 -5.18 -8.93 -22.04
C ARG A 460 -5.69 -10.03 -21.09
N ILE A 461 -5.95 -11.21 -21.64
CA ILE A 461 -6.40 -12.39 -20.90
C ILE A 461 -5.21 -13.23 -20.41
N PHE A 462 -4.12 -13.23 -21.16
CA PHE A 462 -2.89 -13.95 -20.79
C PHE A 462 -1.77 -12.95 -20.51
N SER A 463 -0.99 -13.26 -19.48
CA SER A 463 0.14 -12.44 -19.05
C SER A 463 1.32 -13.34 -18.65
N VAL A 464 2.54 -12.83 -18.91
CA VAL A 464 3.80 -13.38 -18.39
C VAL A 464 4.55 -12.23 -17.72
N LYS A 465 5.03 -12.45 -16.51
CA LYS A 465 5.87 -11.51 -15.75
C LYS A 465 7.17 -12.20 -15.38
N ALA A 466 8.29 -11.50 -15.56
CA ALA A 466 9.61 -11.93 -15.10
C ALA A 466 10.30 -10.78 -14.35
N VAL A 467 10.88 -11.09 -13.20
CA VAL A 467 11.72 -10.17 -12.42
C VAL A 467 13.04 -10.85 -12.14
N GLY A 468 14.15 -10.17 -12.36
CA GLY A 468 15.47 -10.62 -11.98
C GLY A 468 16.17 -9.51 -11.19
N ALA A 469 16.71 -9.81 -10.01
CA ALA A 469 17.41 -8.83 -9.18
C ALA A 469 18.74 -9.43 -8.66
N LEU A 470 19.75 -8.56 -8.57
CA LEU A 470 21.08 -8.87 -8.03
C LEU A 470 21.39 -7.86 -6.94
N SER A 471 21.62 -8.34 -5.71
CA SER A 471 22.11 -7.51 -4.59
C SER A 471 23.62 -7.65 -4.45
N GLN A 472 24.30 -6.57 -4.08
CA GLN A 472 25.74 -6.49 -3.90
C GLN A 472 26.05 -5.58 -2.72
N LYS A 473 26.84 -6.06 -1.76
CA LYS A 473 27.39 -5.27 -0.66
C LYS A 473 28.90 -5.21 -0.81
N TYR A 474 29.44 -4.01 -0.94
CA TYR A 474 30.86 -3.77 -1.13
C TYR A 474 31.50 -3.31 0.19
N PHE A 475 32.43 -4.09 0.68
CA PHE A 475 33.21 -3.82 1.89
C PHE A 475 34.63 -3.40 1.52
N SER A 476 35.28 -2.66 2.41
CA SER A 476 36.66 -2.23 2.22
C SER A 476 37.70 -3.29 2.61
N ASP A 477 37.32 -4.23 3.48
CA ASP A 477 38.19 -5.18 4.17
C ASP A 477 37.92 -6.65 3.80
N ARG A 478 36.89 -6.93 3.01
CA ARG A 478 36.52 -8.27 2.58
C ARG A 478 35.88 -8.30 1.19
N LYS A 479 35.68 -9.50 0.66
CA LYS A 479 35.00 -9.69 -0.63
C LYS A 479 33.55 -9.18 -0.57
N ALA A 480 33.06 -8.70 -1.71
CA ALA A 480 31.68 -8.31 -1.87
C ALA A 480 30.74 -9.51 -1.61
N GLU A 481 29.70 -9.26 -0.86
CA GLU A 481 28.59 -10.20 -0.69
C GLU A 481 27.60 -10.00 -1.83
N THR A 482 27.16 -11.09 -2.45
CA THR A 482 26.25 -11.04 -3.60
C THR A 482 25.13 -12.04 -3.44
N GLY A 483 23.96 -11.67 -3.94
CA GLY A 483 22.80 -12.56 -3.98
C GLY A 483 21.84 -12.20 -5.09
N HIS A 484 20.94 -13.11 -5.43
CA HIS A 484 20.01 -12.93 -6.53
C HIS A 484 18.59 -13.35 -6.15
N ASN A 485 17.62 -12.69 -6.78
CA ASN A 485 16.20 -13.04 -6.76
C ASN A 485 15.68 -13.13 -8.19
N PHE A 486 15.00 -14.21 -8.50
CA PHE A 486 14.38 -14.43 -9.79
C PHE A 486 12.92 -14.84 -9.61
N ILE A 487 12.00 -14.15 -10.29
CA ILE A 487 10.57 -14.46 -10.30
C ILE A 487 10.13 -14.65 -11.76
N LEU A 488 9.43 -15.76 -12.01
CA LEU A 488 8.75 -16.00 -13.27
C LEU A 488 7.31 -16.40 -12.98
N SER A 489 6.36 -15.74 -13.59
CA SER A 489 4.95 -16.13 -13.48
C SER A 489 4.22 -15.91 -14.79
N GLY A 490 3.27 -16.78 -15.10
CA GLY A 490 2.52 -16.65 -16.32
C GLY A 490 1.28 -17.52 -16.34
N GLY A 491 0.34 -17.17 -17.22
CA GLY A 491 -0.89 -17.93 -17.38
C GLY A 491 -2.06 -17.10 -17.90
N LYS A 492 -3.22 -17.68 -17.79
CA LYS A 492 -4.50 -17.02 -18.07
C LYS A 492 -4.95 -16.24 -16.84
N THR A 493 -4.86 -14.91 -16.92
CA THR A 493 -5.17 -13.99 -15.81
C THR A 493 -6.54 -13.35 -15.91
N GLY A 494 -7.23 -13.49 -17.05
CA GLY A 494 -8.55 -12.93 -17.29
C GLY A 494 -9.61 -13.97 -17.62
N GLY A 495 -10.90 -13.54 -17.58
CA GLY A 495 -12.05 -14.37 -17.87
C GLY A 495 -12.65 -15.08 -16.66
N ARG A 496 -13.69 -15.90 -16.93
CA ARG A 496 -14.40 -16.65 -15.88
C ARG A 496 -13.50 -17.67 -15.18
N TYR A 497 -12.64 -18.33 -15.94
CA TYR A 497 -11.66 -19.30 -15.44
C TYR A 497 -10.27 -18.73 -15.63
N THR A 498 -9.45 -18.76 -14.58
CA THR A 498 -8.05 -18.35 -14.60
C THR A 498 -7.17 -19.51 -14.18
N ALA A 499 -5.93 -19.53 -14.68
CA ALA A 499 -4.92 -20.51 -14.30
C ALA A 499 -3.55 -19.85 -14.41
N ARG A 500 -2.75 -19.87 -13.35
CA ARG A 500 -1.44 -19.23 -13.28
C ARG A 500 -0.43 -20.17 -12.64
N TYR A 501 0.77 -20.19 -13.20
CA TYR A 501 1.95 -20.76 -12.56
C TYR A 501 2.91 -19.65 -12.17
N GLY A 502 3.51 -19.76 -10.99
CA GLY A 502 4.55 -18.89 -10.48
C GLY A 502 5.76 -19.68 -9.95
N MET A 503 6.94 -19.14 -10.15
CA MET A 503 8.20 -19.65 -9.59
C MET A 503 8.98 -18.47 -9.04
N GLN A 504 9.58 -18.64 -7.86
CA GLN A 504 10.48 -17.66 -7.26
C GLN A 504 11.73 -18.37 -6.74
N VAL A 505 12.89 -17.78 -6.98
CA VAL A 505 14.19 -18.24 -6.51
C VAL A 505 14.89 -17.08 -5.82
N ILE A 506 15.13 -17.18 -4.53
CA ILE A 506 15.87 -16.21 -3.74
C ILE A 506 17.10 -16.93 -3.17
N SER A 507 18.30 -16.51 -3.55
CA SER A 507 19.51 -17.06 -2.97
C SER A 507 19.67 -16.71 -1.48
N ASP A 508 20.47 -17.48 -0.77
CA ASP A 508 20.82 -17.26 0.63
C ASP A 508 21.56 -15.94 0.88
N GLY A 509 22.33 -15.47 -0.11
CA GLY A 509 23.04 -14.19 -0.03
C GLY A 509 22.23 -12.97 -0.54
N TYR A 510 20.98 -13.13 -0.98
CA TYR A 510 20.20 -11.98 -1.47
C TYR A 510 19.70 -11.12 -0.32
N ASP A 511 20.09 -9.84 -0.35
CA ASP A 511 19.69 -8.87 0.66
C ASP A 511 19.52 -7.46 0.05
N PRO A 512 18.29 -7.00 -0.20
CA PRO A 512 17.97 -5.65 -0.69
C PRO A 512 17.69 -4.66 0.45
N ASN A 513 17.77 -5.05 1.74
CA ASN A 513 17.17 -4.34 2.87
C ASN A 513 17.82 -2.99 3.21
N ASP A 514 18.90 -2.59 2.55
CA ASP A 514 19.48 -1.26 2.70
C ASP A 514 18.57 -0.14 2.14
N MET A 515 17.76 -0.45 1.10
CA MET A 515 16.80 0.48 0.50
C MET A 515 15.48 -0.21 0.11
N GLY A 516 15.43 -1.54 0.19
CA GLY A 516 14.26 -2.38 -0.07
C GLY A 516 13.72 -3.03 1.20
N TYR A 517 12.79 -3.96 1.01
CA TYR A 517 12.27 -4.81 2.07
C TYR A 517 12.19 -6.26 1.60
N LEU A 518 12.85 -7.13 2.33
CA LEU A 518 12.79 -8.57 2.13
C LEU A 518 12.60 -9.25 3.48
N ARG A 519 11.49 -9.94 3.66
CA ARG A 519 11.17 -10.64 4.90
C ARG A 519 12.11 -11.80 5.18
N ARG A 520 12.45 -12.58 4.14
CA ARG A 520 13.39 -13.70 4.22
C ARG A 520 14.02 -13.99 2.86
N ASN A 521 15.25 -14.44 2.85
CA ASN A 521 15.96 -14.96 1.68
C ASN A 521 15.93 -16.50 1.65
N ASN A 522 16.83 -17.12 0.90
CA ASN A 522 17.05 -18.56 0.83
C ASN A 522 15.76 -19.34 0.53
N LEU A 523 15.08 -19.02 -0.58
CA LEU A 523 13.80 -19.60 -0.95
C LEU A 523 13.78 -20.08 -2.40
N PHE A 524 13.24 -21.27 -2.62
CA PHE A 524 12.77 -21.74 -3.91
C PHE A 524 11.29 -22.11 -3.79
N SER A 525 10.44 -21.35 -4.46
CA SER A 525 8.98 -21.50 -4.39
C SER A 525 8.40 -21.81 -5.76
N ASN A 526 7.42 -22.69 -5.81
CA ASN A 526 6.55 -22.93 -6.96
C ASN A 526 5.10 -22.84 -6.51
N GLU A 527 4.28 -22.18 -7.31
CA GLU A 527 2.84 -22.04 -7.07
C GLU A 527 2.03 -22.33 -8.33
N LEU A 528 0.97 -23.08 -8.19
CA LEU A 528 -0.04 -23.27 -9.23
C LEU A 528 -1.38 -22.84 -8.68
N SER A 529 -2.04 -21.90 -9.35
CA SER A 529 -3.34 -21.38 -8.93
C SER A 529 -4.40 -21.49 -10.02
N PHE A 530 -5.64 -21.75 -9.60
CA PHE A 530 -6.83 -21.79 -10.43
C PHE A 530 -7.89 -20.89 -9.83
N GLY A 531 -8.60 -20.14 -10.68
CA GLY A 531 -9.67 -19.25 -10.26
C GLY A 531 -10.96 -19.45 -11.04
N TYR A 532 -12.09 -19.16 -10.36
CA TYR A 532 -13.43 -19.10 -10.95
C TYR A 532 -14.12 -17.80 -10.54
N ASN A 533 -14.52 -16.99 -11.52
CA ASN A 533 -15.06 -15.66 -11.33
C ASN A 533 -16.45 -15.51 -11.94
N LEU A 534 -17.38 -14.92 -11.20
CA LEU A 534 -18.67 -14.44 -11.67
C LEU A 534 -18.64 -12.92 -11.77
N PHE A 535 -18.95 -12.37 -12.93
CA PHE A 535 -18.91 -10.92 -13.21
C PHE A 535 -20.30 -10.32 -13.44
N THR A 536 -21.33 -11.15 -13.47
CA THR A 536 -22.73 -10.74 -13.66
C THR A 536 -23.58 -11.44 -12.64
N PRO A 537 -24.71 -10.88 -12.22
CA PRO A 537 -25.59 -11.49 -11.24
C PRO A 537 -26.06 -12.90 -11.67
N VAL A 538 -25.92 -13.87 -10.76
CA VAL A 538 -26.39 -15.26 -10.91
C VAL A 538 -26.94 -15.76 -9.59
N GLY A 539 -28.23 -16.06 -9.52
CA GLY A 539 -28.88 -16.52 -8.30
C GLY A 539 -28.78 -15.48 -7.17
N LEU A 540 -28.16 -15.87 -6.07
CA LEU A 540 -27.98 -15.00 -4.89
C LEU A 540 -26.77 -14.08 -4.99
N PHE A 541 -25.91 -14.21 -6.02
CA PHE A 541 -24.64 -13.49 -6.11
C PHE A 541 -24.71 -12.41 -7.18
N ASN A 542 -24.32 -11.19 -6.85
CA ASN A 542 -24.01 -10.13 -7.81
C ASN A 542 -22.66 -10.42 -8.48
N SER A 543 -21.67 -10.82 -7.70
CA SER A 543 -20.36 -11.24 -8.17
C SER A 543 -19.70 -12.23 -7.21
N SER A 544 -18.76 -13.03 -7.70
CA SER A 544 -17.97 -13.94 -6.85
C SER A 544 -16.61 -14.18 -7.47
N ARG A 545 -15.59 -14.22 -6.63
CA ARG A 545 -14.21 -14.59 -7.00
C ARG A 545 -13.76 -15.72 -6.10
N ASN A 546 -13.33 -16.81 -6.70
CA ASN A 546 -12.91 -18.00 -5.98
C ASN A 546 -11.58 -18.46 -6.52
N SER A 547 -10.67 -18.91 -5.65
CA SER A 547 -9.41 -19.48 -6.07
C SER A 547 -8.96 -20.61 -5.18
N ILE A 548 -8.19 -21.52 -5.76
CA ILE A 548 -7.40 -22.54 -5.09
C ILE A 548 -5.97 -22.40 -5.60
N ALA A 549 -5.00 -22.45 -4.68
CA ALA A 549 -3.58 -22.44 -5.02
C ALA A 549 -2.88 -23.57 -4.25
N VAL A 550 -1.83 -24.12 -4.87
CA VAL A 550 -0.94 -25.11 -4.28
C VAL A 550 0.47 -24.57 -4.42
N SER A 551 1.16 -24.43 -3.28
CA SER A 551 2.55 -23.97 -3.23
C SER A 551 3.43 -25.09 -2.69
N TRP A 552 4.61 -25.24 -3.27
CA TRP A 552 5.66 -26.10 -2.80
C TRP A 552 6.95 -25.30 -2.64
N ASN A 553 7.43 -25.22 -1.40
CA ASN A 553 8.55 -24.38 -1.00
C ASN A 553 9.70 -25.23 -0.44
N ARG A 554 10.92 -24.79 -0.73
CA ARG A 554 12.16 -25.35 -0.18
C ARG A 554 13.19 -24.26 0.00
N LEU A 555 14.24 -24.52 0.76
CA LEU A 555 15.41 -23.66 0.76
C LEU A 555 16.09 -23.71 -0.61
N TYR A 556 16.70 -22.58 -1.02
CA TYR A 556 17.59 -22.53 -2.16
C TYR A 556 18.87 -23.33 -1.88
N ALA A 557 19.51 -23.08 -0.72
CA ALA A 557 20.71 -23.77 -0.29
C ALA A 557 20.69 -24.04 1.26
N PRO A 558 20.93 -25.31 1.71
CA PRO A 558 20.82 -26.53 0.93
C PRO A 558 19.37 -26.71 0.42
N SER A 559 19.17 -27.47 -0.65
CA SER A 559 17.85 -27.73 -1.22
C SER A 559 16.99 -28.60 -0.30
N ALA A 560 16.63 -28.07 0.87
CA ALA A 560 15.85 -28.76 1.90
C ALA A 560 14.36 -28.35 1.83
N PHE A 561 13.48 -29.24 2.24
CA PHE A 561 12.03 -28.97 2.31
C PHE A 561 11.75 -27.80 3.26
N ASN A 562 10.79 -26.95 2.93
CA ASN A 562 10.27 -25.92 3.82
C ASN A 562 8.80 -26.19 4.13
N ASP A 563 7.93 -26.12 3.13
CA ASP A 563 6.50 -26.37 3.31
C ASP A 563 5.81 -26.76 2.00
N PHE A 564 4.63 -27.33 2.17
CA PHE A 564 3.64 -27.58 1.12
C PHE A 564 2.30 -27.02 1.60
N VAL A 565 1.78 -26.02 0.86
CA VAL A 565 0.59 -25.28 1.27
C VAL A 565 -0.51 -25.39 0.23
N ILE A 566 -1.73 -25.68 0.68
CA ILE A 566 -2.94 -25.58 -0.13
C ILE A 566 -3.73 -24.37 0.39
N SER A 567 -3.93 -23.37 -0.46
CA SER A 567 -4.67 -22.16 -0.14
C SER A 567 -5.99 -22.11 -0.87
N LEU A 568 -7.04 -21.70 -0.18
CA LEU A 568 -8.39 -21.50 -0.70
C LEU A 568 -8.77 -20.04 -0.45
N SER A 569 -9.47 -19.40 -1.39
CA SER A 569 -10.08 -18.10 -1.15
C SER A 569 -11.39 -17.94 -1.91
N SER A 570 -12.35 -17.25 -1.29
CA SER A 570 -13.63 -16.89 -1.88
C SER A 570 -14.04 -15.52 -1.37
N SER A 571 -14.47 -14.65 -2.28
CA SER A 571 -15.09 -13.36 -1.95
C SER A 571 -16.32 -13.18 -2.84
N SER A 572 -17.48 -12.96 -2.23
CA SER A 572 -18.76 -12.93 -2.92
C SER A 572 -19.61 -11.76 -2.44
N VAL A 573 -20.14 -10.99 -3.37
CA VAL A 573 -21.14 -9.96 -3.11
C VAL A 573 -22.52 -10.53 -3.42
N LEU A 574 -23.40 -10.54 -2.43
CA LEU A 574 -24.79 -11.02 -2.59
C LEU A 574 -25.67 -9.98 -3.29
N THR A 575 -26.82 -10.39 -3.80
CA THR A 575 -27.84 -9.49 -4.36
C THR A 575 -28.42 -8.52 -3.31
N SER A 576 -28.30 -8.85 -2.03
CA SER A 576 -28.58 -7.98 -0.88
C SER A 576 -27.45 -6.98 -0.57
N PHE A 577 -26.35 -7.01 -1.34
CA PHE A 577 -25.14 -6.23 -1.14
C PHE A 577 -24.36 -6.53 0.16
N TRP A 578 -24.62 -7.68 0.77
CA TRP A 578 -23.72 -8.21 1.77
C TRP A 578 -22.50 -8.82 1.08
N THR A 579 -21.34 -8.62 1.66
CA THR A 579 -20.09 -9.26 1.22
C THR A 579 -19.79 -10.44 2.14
N LEU A 580 -19.52 -11.60 1.55
CA LEU A 580 -19.04 -12.79 2.25
C LEU A 580 -17.63 -13.10 1.80
N TYR A 581 -16.73 -13.41 2.71
CA TYR A 581 -15.40 -13.87 2.38
C TYR A 581 -14.96 -15.05 3.22
N PHE A 582 -14.14 -15.89 2.61
CA PHE A 582 -13.56 -17.07 3.20
C PHE A 582 -12.13 -17.24 2.68
N SER A 583 -11.19 -17.57 3.54
CA SER A 583 -9.88 -18.06 3.15
C SER A 583 -9.45 -19.21 4.04
N GLY A 584 -8.67 -20.13 3.47
CA GLY A 584 -8.14 -21.28 4.18
C GLY A 584 -6.72 -21.57 3.74
N SER A 585 -5.87 -22.00 4.67
CA SER A 585 -4.53 -22.48 4.45
C SER A 585 -4.34 -23.82 5.14
N LEU A 586 -3.92 -24.82 4.38
CA LEU A 586 -3.70 -26.19 4.85
C LEU A 586 -2.23 -26.52 4.66
N LEU A 587 -1.57 -27.00 5.71
CA LEU A 587 -0.21 -27.54 5.71
C LEU A 587 -0.28 -29.04 6.04
N PRO A 588 -0.64 -29.91 5.08
CA PRO A 588 -0.97 -31.29 5.36
C PRO A 588 0.21 -32.16 5.84
N VAL A 589 1.43 -31.72 5.55
CA VAL A 589 2.67 -32.42 5.94
C VAL A 589 3.51 -31.61 6.94
N GLY A 590 2.94 -30.50 7.49
CA GLY A 590 3.69 -29.59 8.35
C GLY A 590 4.66 -28.71 7.59
N SER A 591 5.63 -28.13 8.29
CA SER A 591 6.68 -27.28 7.70
C SER A 591 7.96 -27.36 8.52
N ASP A 592 9.09 -27.18 7.83
CA ASP A 592 10.41 -27.01 8.44
C ASP A 592 10.74 -25.52 8.48
N ASP A 593 10.63 -24.91 9.66
CA ASP A 593 10.84 -23.48 9.85
C ASP A 593 12.31 -23.22 10.22
N TYR A 594 13.06 -22.66 9.28
CA TYR A 594 14.50 -22.37 9.43
C TYR A 594 14.77 -20.98 10.04
N PHE A 595 13.74 -20.21 10.38
CA PHE A 595 13.87 -18.85 10.87
C PHE A 595 13.46 -18.71 12.34
N GLU A 596 12.49 -19.48 12.82
CA GLU A 596 12.02 -19.41 14.20
C GLU A 596 13.12 -19.72 15.23
N SER A 597 14.08 -20.57 14.90
CA SER A 597 15.25 -20.89 15.75
C SER A 597 16.15 -19.68 16.00
N ARG A 598 16.11 -18.66 15.11
CA ARG A 598 17.00 -17.49 15.08
C ARG A 598 18.48 -17.82 14.96
N VAL A 599 18.82 -19.05 14.61
CA VAL A 599 20.16 -19.57 14.40
C VAL A 599 20.23 -20.17 13.00
N GLU A 600 21.17 -19.69 12.20
CA GLU A 600 21.37 -20.17 10.82
C GLU A 600 21.62 -21.69 10.78
N GLY A 601 20.99 -22.37 9.83
CA GLY A 601 21.13 -23.82 9.65
C GLY A 601 20.34 -24.67 10.64
N ARG A 602 19.65 -24.07 11.63
CA ARG A 602 18.80 -24.79 12.59
C ARG A 602 17.34 -24.64 12.18
N MET A 603 16.61 -25.75 12.12
CA MET A 603 15.17 -25.75 11.79
C MET A 603 14.32 -26.14 12.99
N TYR A 604 13.06 -25.70 12.97
CA TYR A 604 12.01 -26.18 13.86
C TYR A 604 10.93 -26.89 13.02
N HIS A 605 10.65 -28.15 13.34
CA HIS A 605 9.65 -28.94 12.63
C HIS A 605 8.24 -28.66 13.17
N ARG A 606 7.43 -27.90 12.40
CA ARG A 606 6.03 -27.60 12.73
C ARG A 606 5.13 -28.73 12.24
N LYS A 607 4.23 -29.15 13.07
CA LYS A 607 3.25 -30.22 12.76
C LYS A 607 2.22 -29.78 11.70
N PRO A 608 1.55 -30.75 11.03
CA PRO A 608 0.45 -30.45 10.10
C PRO A 608 -0.62 -29.59 10.74
N SER A 609 -1.09 -28.57 10.01
CA SER A 609 -2.02 -27.59 10.54
C SER A 609 -2.98 -27.05 9.48
N ALA A 610 -4.08 -26.44 9.94
CA ALA A 610 -4.99 -25.67 9.10
C ALA A 610 -5.32 -24.34 9.78
N LEU A 611 -5.49 -23.31 8.97
CA LEU A 611 -5.97 -22.01 9.38
C LEU A 611 -7.11 -21.61 8.44
N PHE A 612 -8.27 -21.23 9.00
CA PHE A 612 -9.41 -20.74 8.27
C PHE A 612 -9.79 -19.36 8.77
N ARG A 613 -10.17 -18.50 7.84
CA ARG A 613 -10.68 -17.16 8.08
C ARG A 613 -12.00 -17.03 7.34
N THR A 614 -13.03 -16.55 7.99
CA THR A 614 -14.32 -16.28 7.37
C THR A 614 -14.88 -14.98 7.90
N GLY A 615 -15.59 -14.25 7.05
CA GLY A 615 -16.21 -13.02 7.49
C GLY A 615 -17.35 -12.60 6.59
N MET A 616 -18.08 -11.60 7.09
CA MET A 616 -19.16 -10.96 6.39
C MET A 616 -19.21 -9.47 6.72
N GLU A 617 -19.59 -8.69 5.73
CA GLU A 617 -19.87 -7.26 5.85
C GLU A 617 -21.30 -6.99 5.43
N SER A 618 -21.99 -6.15 6.17
CA SER A 618 -23.38 -5.79 5.87
C SER A 618 -23.46 -4.84 4.66
N ASP A 619 -24.70 -4.60 4.18
CA ASP A 619 -24.95 -3.67 3.08
C ASP A 619 -24.43 -2.26 3.37
N PRO A 620 -23.42 -1.76 2.62
CA PRO A 620 -22.77 -0.48 2.87
C PRO A 620 -23.63 0.77 2.57
N ARG A 621 -24.88 0.58 2.12
CA ARG A 621 -25.85 1.66 1.90
C ARG A 621 -26.64 2.02 3.17
N ARG A 622 -26.52 1.21 4.22
CA ARG A 622 -27.28 1.38 5.47
C ARG A 622 -26.65 2.44 6.36
N VAL A 623 -27.48 3.01 7.24
CA VAL A 623 -27.03 3.95 8.27
C VAL A 623 -26.12 3.26 9.26
N PHE A 624 -26.50 2.07 9.72
CA PHE A 624 -25.67 1.20 10.53
C PHE A 624 -25.14 0.06 9.68
N MET A 625 -23.85 -0.15 9.76
CA MET A 625 -23.14 -1.24 9.09
C MET A 625 -22.32 -2.01 10.12
N ALA A 626 -22.08 -3.26 9.83
CA ALA A 626 -21.22 -4.09 10.66
C ALA A 626 -20.48 -5.12 9.80
N GLY A 627 -19.21 -5.28 10.11
CA GLY A 627 -18.36 -6.36 9.68
C GLY A 627 -18.08 -7.33 10.83
N VAL A 628 -17.96 -8.61 10.53
CA VAL A 628 -17.52 -9.64 11.46
C VAL A 628 -16.53 -10.54 10.73
N GLU A 629 -15.37 -10.74 11.34
CA GLU A 629 -14.38 -11.71 10.87
C GLU A 629 -14.03 -12.69 12.00
N ALA A 630 -13.91 -13.96 11.66
CA ALA A 630 -13.45 -15.01 12.56
C ALA A 630 -12.29 -15.78 11.95
N VAL A 631 -11.26 -16.02 12.75
CA VAL A 631 -10.09 -16.84 12.41
C VAL A 631 -10.06 -18.05 13.33
N ILE A 632 -9.87 -19.23 12.76
CA ILE A 632 -9.70 -20.48 13.50
C ILE A 632 -8.54 -21.25 12.92
N GLY A 633 -7.56 -21.56 13.78
CA GLY A 633 -6.39 -22.38 13.45
C GLY A 633 -6.27 -23.59 14.37
N ARG A 634 -5.86 -24.71 13.83
CA ARG A 634 -5.65 -25.94 14.60
C ARG A 634 -4.45 -26.73 14.08
N ASN A 635 -3.68 -27.28 15.00
CA ASN A 635 -2.71 -28.32 14.73
C ASN A 635 -3.40 -29.70 14.86
N TYR A 636 -3.29 -30.55 13.85
CA TYR A 636 -3.98 -31.85 13.83
C TYR A 636 -3.36 -32.88 14.78
N LEU A 637 -2.07 -32.78 15.07
CA LEU A 637 -1.32 -33.80 15.85
C LEU A 637 -1.03 -33.34 17.29
N GLU A 638 -1.37 -32.11 17.65
CA GLU A 638 -1.17 -31.55 19.00
C GLU A 638 -2.52 -31.07 19.54
N PRO A 639 -3.28 -31.94 20.20
CA PRO A 639 -4.52 -31.55 20.84
C PRO A 639 -4.24 -30.48 21.90
N GLY A 640 -4.90 -29.33 21.78
CA GLY A 640 -4.70 -28.18 22.68
C GLY A 640 -3.96 -27.02 22.04
N ARG A 641 -3.22 -27.18 20.97
CA ARG A 641 -2.69 -26.07 20.16
C ARG A 641 -3.78 -25.55 19.24
N PHE A 642 -4.28 -24.38 19.61
CA PHE A 642 -5.45 -23.78 18.97
C PHE A 642 -5.32 -22.28 18.90
N ARG A 643 -5.56 -21.72 17.72
CA ARG A 643 -5.63 -20.28 17.45
C ARG A 643 -7.07 -19.89 17.12
N ALA A 644 -7.54 -18.80 17.73
CA ALA A 644 -8.79 -18.16 17.34
C ALA A 644 -8.65 -16.65 17.41
N ALA A 645 -9.33 -15.96 16.53
CA ALA A 645 -9.52 -14.51 16.63
C ALA A 645 -10.92 -14.15 16.13
N ILE A 646 -11.45 -13.08 16.68
CA ILE A 646 -12.68 -12.45 16.22
C ILE A 646 -12.43 -10.95 16.09
N GLU A 647 -12.93 -10.37 15.01
CA GLU A 647 -12.91 -8.94 14.76
C GLU A 647 -14.34 -8.48 14.47
N LEU A 648 -14.71 -7.35 15.06
CA LEU A 648 -16.04 -6.72 14.90
C LEU A 648 -15.82 -5.29 14.45
N ASN A 649 -16.40 -4.89 13.32
CA ASN A 649 -16.25 -3.58 12.70
C ASN A 649 -17.61 -2.89 12.53
N PRO A 650 -18.27 -2.42 13.63
CA PRO A 650 -19.46 -1.60 13.49
C PRO A 650 -19.12 -0.19 13.02
N SER A 651 -19.91 0.32 12.06
CA SER A 651 -19.83 1.71 11.64
C SER A 651 -21.21 2.33 11.51
N VAL A 652 -21.29 3.64 11.74
CA VAL A 652 -22.57 4.38 11.79
C VAL A 652 -22.44 5.72 11.09
N ARG A 653 -23.38 6.03 10.20
CA ARG A 653 -23.58 7.34 9.62
C ARG A 653 -24.69 8.06 10.37
N PHE A 654 -24.34 8.89 11.37
CA PHE A 654 -25.32 9.64 12.15
C PHE A 654 -26.12 10.62 11.28
N ASN A 655 -25.43 11.20 10.29
CA ASN A 655 -26.01 12.03 9.23
C ASN A 655 -24.97 12.17 8.09
N ASN A 656 -25.28 13.01 7.08
CA ASN A 656 -24.39 13.22 5.93
C ASN A 656 -23.04 13.91 6.27
N ARG A 657 -22.82 14.33 7.51
CA ARG A 657 -21.61 15.04 7.96
C ARG A 657 -20.88 14.37 9.09
N PHE A 658 -21.55 13.49 9.82
CA PHE A 658 -21.00 12.86 11.01
C PHE A 658 -21.07 11.34 10.88
N SER A 659 -19.93 10.70 10.94
CA SER A 659 -19.77 9.25 10.93
C SER A 659 -18.83 8.80 12.04
N GLY A 660 -19.00 7.55 12.44
CA GLY A 660 -18.11 6.88 13.39
C GLY A 660 -17.95 5.42 13.04
N GLU A 661 -16.76 4.91 13.31
CA GLU A 661 -16.38 3.52 13.11
C GLU A 661 -15.68 3.02 14.38
N ALA A 662 -15.85 1.74 14.67
CA ALA A 662 -15.10 1.06 15.73
C ALA A 662 -14.58 -0.26 15.19
N VAL A 663 -13.38 -0.64 15.63
CA VAL A 663 -12.79 -1.97 15.39
C VAL A 663 -12.49 -2.60 16.74
N PHE A 664 -13.04 -3.78 16.99
CA PHE A 664 -12.74 -4.58 18.18
C PHE A 664 -12.13 -5.90 17.72
N GLU A 665 -10.90 -6.14 18.11
CA GLU A 665 -10.20 -7.39 17.82
C GLU A 665 -9.87 -8.10 19.15
N TRP A 666 -10.12 -9.39 19.17
CA TRP A 666 -9.71 -10.27 20.22
C TRP A 666 -9.10 -11.53 19.63
N GLY A 667 -7.88 -11.88 20.08
CA GLY A 667 -7.12 -13.02 19.57
C GLY A 667 -6.56 -13.86 20.71
N LEU A 668 -6.47 -15.17 20.46
CA LEU A 668 -5.80 -16.13 21.30
C LEU A 668 -5.01 -17.15 20.46
N ASP A 669 -3.84 -17.54 20.97
CA ASP A 669 -3.05 -18.65 20.44
C ASP A 669 -2.54 -19.46 21.61
N ASN A 670 -3.22 -20.59 21.88
CA ASN A 670 -2.92 -21.44 23.02
C ASN A 670 -1.81 -22.42 22.69
N ASN A 671 -0.95 -22.68 23.68
CA ASN A 671 0.14 -23.63 23.61
C ASN A 671 1.06 -23.40 22.38
N ASP A 672 1.26 -22.12 22.01
CA ASP A 672 2.22 -21.78 20.97
C ASP A 672 3.64 -22.12 21.44
N GLU A 673 4.40 -22.79 20.58
CA GLU A 673 5.81 -23.12 20.81
C GLU A 673 6.66 -22.16 19.97
N GLY A 674 7.44 -21.32 20.64
CA GLY A 674 8.26 -20.34 19.99
C GLY A 674 9.62 -20.15 20.65
N PHE A 675 10.53 -19.50 19.95
CA PHE A 675 11.86 -19.18 20.45
C PHE A 675 11.78 -18.36 21.75
N ALA A 676 12.47 -18.80 22.79
CA ALA A 676 12.56 -18.14 24.09
C ALA A 676 13.96 -17.59 24.39
N GLY A 677 15.00 -18.03 23.66
CA GLY A 677 16.36 -17.54 23.85
C GLY A 677 17.43 -18.60 23.60
N ILE A 678 18.66 -18.24 23.88
CA ILE A 678 19.81 -19.16 23.84
C ILE A 678 20.45 -19.16 25.23
N THR A 679 20.65 -20.35 25.79
CA THR A 679 21.30 -20.56 27.09
C THR A 679 22.45 -21.55 26.89
N ASP A 680 23.66 -21.13 27.23
CA ASP A 680 24.90 -21.95 27.08
C ASP A 680 25.04 -22.59 25.68
N GLY A 681 24.72 -21.81 24.62
CA GLY A 681 24.77 -22.28 23.23
C GLY A 681 23.61 -23.20 22.80
N THR A 682 22.68 -23.47 23.72
CA THR A 682 21.48 -24.30 23.46
C THR A 682 20.29 -23.42 23.13
N ILE A 683 19.59 -23.72 22.04
CA ILE A 683 18.38 -22.98 21.62
C ILE A 683 17.20 -23.48 22.45
N ILE A 684 16.58 -22.56 23.18
CA ILE A 684 15.44 -22.83 24.05
C ILE A 684 14.15 -22.33 23.40
N PHE A 685 13.16 -23.19 23.34
CA PHE A 685 11.78 -22.88 22.99
C PHE A 685 10.92 -22.89 24.24
N GLY A 686 9.91 -22.04 24.28
CA GLY A 686 8.95 -21.99 25.38
C GLY A 686 7.52 -22.19 24.87
N GLN A 687 6.74 -22.93 25.65
CA GLN A 687 5.30 -23.04 25.41
C GLN A 687 4.60 -21.86 26.08
N ARG A 688 3.81 -21.14 25.30
CA ARG A 688 3.16 -19.91 25.74
C ARG A 688 1.73 -19.80 25.22
N ASP A 689 0.92 -19.09 25.97
CA ASP A 689 -0.41 -18.64 25.60
C ASP A 689 -0.34 -17.16 25.21
N ASN A 690 -0.60 -16.87 23.92
CA ASN A 690 -0.66 -15.50 23.45
C ASN A 690 -2.11 -15.01 23.46
N ARG A 691 -2.32 -13.80 23.96
CA ARG A 691 -3.60 -13.09 23.95
C ARG A 691 -3.37 -11.71 23.37
N THR A 692 -4.26 -11.29 22.49
CA THR A 692 -4.28 -9.93 21.95
C THR A 692 -5.67 -9.34 22.08
N MET A 693 -5.73 -8.07 22.38
CA MET A 693 -6.94 -7.27 22.38
C MET A 693 -6.60 -5.93 21.75
N SER A 694 -7.41 -5.51 20.77
CA SER A 694 -7.31 -4.19 20.18
C SER A 694 -8.69 -3.55 20.13
N MET A 695 -8.74 -2.26 20.39
CA MET A 695 -9.92 -1.42 20.22
C MET A 695 -9.50 -0.16 19.50
N GLU A 696 -10.14 0.15 18.39
CA GLU A 696 -9.95 1.39 17.65
C GLU A 696 -11.30 2.09 17.50
N LEU A 697 -11.33 3.40 17.71
CA LEU A 697 -12.50 4.26 17.56
C LEU A 697 -12.14 5.42 16.66
N ASP A 698 -12.87 5.60 15.57
CA ASP A 698 -12.72 6.69 14.64
C ASP A 698 -14.01 7.48 14.51
N PHE A 699 -13.93 8.78 14.66
CA PHE A 699 -15.05 9.69 14.44
C PHE A 699 -14.63 10.83 13.51
N SER A 700 -15.50 11.21 12.59
CA SER A 700 -15.25 12.30 11.66
C SER A 700 -16.48 13.20 11.54
N TYR A 701 -16.27 14.51 11.70
CA TYR A 701 -17.30 15.51 11.45
C TYR A 701 -16.85 16.47 10.34
N MET A 702 -17.64 16.51 9.27
CA MET A 702 -17.38 17.33 8.09
C MET A 702 -18.16 18.65 8.19
N PHE A 703 -17.45 19.77 8.36
CA PHE A 703 -18.05 21.11 8.26
C PHE A 703 -18.42 21.42 6.80
N SER A 704 -17.55 21.02 5.87
CA SER A 704 -17.70 21.13 4.41
C SER A 704 -16.80 20.10 3.72
N ALA A 705 -16.82 20.03 2.38
CA ALA A 705 -15.87 19.24 1.61
C ALA A 705 -14.38 19.70 1.80
N ARG A 706 -14.15 20.86 2.44
CA ARG A 706 -12.83 21.46 2.64
C ARG A 706 -12.42 21.62 4.11
N SER A 707 -13.28 21.27 5.05
CA SER A 707 -12.98 21.43 6.48
C SER A 707 -13.64 20.35 7.31
N TYR A 708 -12.84 19.69 8.15
CA TYR A 708 -13.30 18.61 9.01
C TYR A 708 -12.48 18.50 10.30
N ILE A 709 -13.05 17.82 11.27
CA ILE A 709 -12.37 17.35 12.46
C ILE A 709 -12.48 15.82 12.53
N SER A 710 -11.40 15.14 12.87
CA SER A 710 -11.39 13.71 13.14
C SER A 710 -10.77 13.42 14.50
N PHE A 711 -11.27 12.39 15.12
CA PHE A 711 -10.76 11.82 16.36
C PHE A 711 -10.49 10.35 16.10
N ARG A 712 -9.29 9.87 16.46
CA ARG A 712 -8.92 8.47 16.48
C ARG A 712 -8.40 8.11 17.86
N MET A 713 -8.82 6.98 18.39
CA MET A 713 -8.29 6.39 19.61
C MET A 713 -8.01 4.92 19.36
N ARG A 714 -6.84 4.45 19.75
CA ARG A 714 -6.46 3.03 19.68
C ARG A 714 -5.89 2.58 21.01
N GLU A 715 -6.42 1.48 21.52
CA GLU A 715 -5.89 0.70 22.61
C GLU A 715 -5.47 -0.67 22.10
N TYR A 716 -4.22 -1.07 22.36
CA TYR A 716 -3.69 -2.37 22.02
C TYR A 716 -3.00 -2.99 23.23
N TRP A 717 -3.46 -4.16 23.62
CA TRP A 717 -2.88 -4.96 24.68
C TRP A 717 -2.55 -6.36 24.19
N ALA A 718 -1.29 -6.76 24.25
CA ALA A 718 -0.83 -8.10 23.93
C ALA A 718 -0.04 -8.70 25.08
N ARG A 719 -0.25 -9.97 25.34
CA ARG A 719 0.49 -10.70 26.37
C ARG A 719 0.90 -12.08 25.89
N ALA A 720 2.09 -12.50 26.26
CA ALA A 720 2.61 -13.85 26.10
C ALA A 720 2.89 -14.43 27.48
N VAL A 721 2.14 -15.45 27.85
CA VAL A 721 2.22 -16.12 29.18
C VAL A 721 2.83 -17.49 28.99
N TYR A 722 4.03 -17.70 29.50
CA TYR A 722 4.72 -18.97 29.40
C TYR A 722 4.21 -19.96 30.45
N SER A 723 3.91 -21.19 30.02
CA SER A 723 3.38 -22.25 30.90
C SER A 723 4.41 -22.80 31.89
N GLY A 724 5.67 -22.38 31.79
CA GLY A 724 6.80 -22.99 32.51
C GLY A 724 7.38 -24.24 31.82
N SER A 725 6.80 -24.67 30.71
CA SER A 725 7.32 -25.75 29.90
C SER A 725 8.31 -25.20 28.88
N TYR A 726 9.57 -25.60 29.01
CA TYR A 726 10.62 -25.22 28.07
C TYR A 726 11.21 -26.46 27.40
N PHE A 727 11.74 -26.27 26.20
CA PHE A 727 12.25 -27.33 25.34
C PHE A 727 13.58 -26.92 24.72
N ILE A 728 14.42 -27.91 24.49
CA ILE A 728 15.62 -27.79 23.67
C ILE A 728 15.24 -28.07 22.21
N LEU A 729 15.65 -27.21 21.30
CA LEU A 729 15.54 -27.48 19.88
C LEU A 729 16.67 -28.40 19.45
N GLU A 730 16.32 -29.65 19.09
CA GLU A 730 17.26 -30.64 18.60
C GLU A 730 17.70 -30.36 17.15
N TYR A 731 18.76 -31.07 16.71
CA TYR A 731 19.29 -30.88 15.35
C TYR A 731 18.33 -31.36 14.25
N ASP A 732 17.45 -32.30 14.54
CA ASP A 732 16.44 -32.82 13.63
C ASP A 732 15.15 -31.94 13.60
N GLY A 733 15.13 -30.84 14.35
CA GLY A 733 14.00 -29.92 14.43
C GLY A 733 12.93 -30.30 15.43
N SER A 734 13.11 -31.40 16.17
CA SER A 734 12.24 -31.82 17.27
C SER A 734 12.50 -31.02 18.55
N LEU A 735 11.53 -31.02 19.44
CA LEU A 735 11.61 -30.38 20.75
C LEU A 735 11.69 -31.46 21.84
N THR A 736 12.72 -31.36 22.71
CA THR A 736 12.87 -32.23 23.90
C THR A 736 12.77 -31.38 25.17
N PRO A 737 12.19 -31.89 26.29
CA PRO A 737 12.04 -31.11 27.52
C PRO A 737 13.38 -30.56 28.01
N ALA A 738 13.41 -29.26 28.33
CA ALA A 738 14.57 -28.57 28.87
C ALA A 738 14.46 -28.45 30.40
N PRO A 739 15.54 -28.77 31.17
CA PRO A 739 15.55 -28.62 32.61
C PRO A 739 15.86 -27.16 33.02
N VAL A 740 15.13 -26.20 32.50
CA VAL A 740 15.34 -24.77 32.80
C VAL A 740 14.11 -24.17 33.46
N SER A 741 14.34 -23.26 34.43
CA SER A 741 13.29 -22.45 35.04
C SER A 741 13.53 -20.99 34.67
N ARG A 742 12.62 -20.44 33.89
CA ARG A 742 12.67 -19.07 33.38
C ARG A 742 11.30 -18.42 33.52
N ASN A 743 11.29 -17.10 33.53
CA ASN A 743 10.07 -16.32 33.36
C ASN A 743 10.28 -15.39 32.16
N ASP A 744 9.73 -15.75 31.01
CA ASP A 744 9.77 -14.95 29.78
C ASP A 744 8.41 -14.28 29.49
N ASN A 745 7.55 -14.21 30.51
CA ASN A 745 6.26 -13.52 30.40
C ASN A 745 6.45 -12.07 29.95
N THR A 746 5.59 -11.66 29.03
CA THR A 746 5.65 -10.31 28.48
C THR A 746 4.23 -9.77 28.33
N SER A 747 4.03 -8.55 28.80
CA SER A 747 2.84 -7.73 28.55
C SER A 747 3.27 -6.50 27.79
N TYR A 748 2.59 -6.18 26.71
CA TYR A 748 2.85 -5.01 25.87
C TYR A 748 1.57 -4.20 25.71
N ASN A 749 1.67 -2.92 25.99
CA ASN A 749 0.59 -1.96 25.87
C ASN A 749 0.94 -0.84 24.92
N ALA A 750 -0.03 -0.40 24.15
CA ALA A 750 0.05 0.82 23.34
C ALA A 750 -1.31 1.52 23.33
N PHE A 751 -1.33 2.75 23.82
CA PHE A 751 -2.49 3.62 23.74
C PHE A 751 -2.14 4.86 22.92
N ASN A 752 -2.95 5.15 21.92
CA ASN A 752 -2.79 6.33 21.08
C ASN A 752 -4.13 7.05 20.96
N ASP A 753 -4.11 8.37 21.05
CA ASP A 753 -5.25 9.19 20.71
C ASP A 753 -4.80 10.41 19.89
N ASP A 754 -5.52 10.67 18.79
CA ASP A 754 -5.23 11.72 17.84
C ASP A 754 -6.49 12.55 17.58
N ILE A 755 -6.38 13.87 17.63
CA ILE A 755 -7.40 14.80 17.18
C ILE A 755 -6.82 15.66 16.07
N ASN A 756 -7.43 15.64 14.91
CA ASN A 756 -6.97 16.39 13.75
C ASN A 756 -8.08 17.30 13.26
N TYR A 757 -7.81 18.62 13.19
CA TYR A 757 -8.66 19.57 12.47
C TYR A 757 -7.92 20.02 11.21
N THR A 758 -8.58 19.90 10.06
CA THR A 758 -8.03 20.29 8.77
C THR A 758 -8.96 21.28 8.08
N TRP A 759 -8.36 22.35 7.53
CA TRP A 759 -9.06 23.37 6.74
C TRP A 759 -8.26 23.74 5.49
N ARG A 760 -8.77 23.33 4.34
CA ARG A 760 -8.25 23.74 3.02
C ARG A 760 -8.89 25.06 2.62
N PHE A 761 -8.25 26.18 2.92
CA PHE A 761 -8.79 27.50 2.70
C PHE A 761 -8.63 27.99 1.26
N ALA A 762 -7.69 27.42 0.50
CA ALA A 762 -7.50 27.66 -0.94
C ALA A 762 -6.97 26.37 -1.60
N PRO A 763 -7.07 26.23 -2.94
CA PRO A 763 -6.44 25.12 -3.66
C PRO A 763 -4.94 25.02 -3.34
N GLY A 764 -4.48 23.84 -2.89
CA GLY A 764 -3.08 23.61 -2.49
C GLY A 764 -2.65 24.29 -1.19
N SER A 765 -3.57 24.88 -0.41
CA SER A 765 -3.25 25.56 0.86
C SER A 765 -4.11 25.02 2.00
N GLU A 766 -3.45 24.59 3.08
CA GLU A 766 -4.09 23.89 4.18
C GLU A 766 -3.58 24.38 5.54
N LEU A 767 -4.47 24.44 6.51
CA LEU A 767 -4.16 24.57 7.93
C LEU A 767 -4.55 23.28 8.63
N THR A 768 -3.62 22.67 9.34
CA THR A 768 -3.86 21.48 10.15
C THR A 768 -3.49 21.76 11.60
N LEU A 769 -4.43 21.46 12.53
CA LEU A 769 -4.19 21.46 13.96
C LEU A 769 -4.23 20.02 14.45
N VAL A 770 -3.17 19.59 15.11
CA VAL A 770 -3.01 18.20 15.53
C VAL A 770 -2.75 18.15 17.04
N PHE A 771 -3.51 17.33 17.73
CA PHE A 771 -3.18 16.84 19.06
C PHE A 771 -2.89 15.35 18.97
N LYS A 772 -1.79 14.90 19.53
CA LYS A 772 -1.39 13.48 19.59
C LYS A 772 -0.96 13.12 21.01
N ASN A 773 -1.36 11.94 21.43
CA ASN A 773 -0.86 11.31 22.64
C ASN A 773 -0.54 9.85 22.36
N SER A 774 0.62 9.38 22.83
CA SER A 774 1.10 8.02 22.63
C SER A 774 1.76 7.53 23.90
N LEU A 775 1.22 6.47 24.45
CA LEU A 775 1.74 5.81 25.64
C LEU A 775 2.08 4.36 25.28
N TYR A 776 3.25 3.90 25.69
CA TYR A 776 3.67 2.50 25.52
C TYR A 776 4.29 1.98 26.81
N ASP A 777 4.00 0.73 27.11
CA ASP A 777 4.65 0.02 28.19
C ASP A 777 4.95 -1.43 27.83
N THR A 778 6.08 -1.94 28.33
CA THR A 778 6.46 -3.35 28.23
C THR A 778 6.86 -3.85 29.60
N ALA A 779 6.07 -4.72 30.18
CA ALA A 779 6.28 -5.28 31.49
C ALA A 779 6.41 -6.80 31.47
N GLY A 780 7.20 -7.35 32.39
CA GLY A 780 7.25 -8.79 32.68
C GLY A 780 6.11 -9.25 33.60
N GLU A 781 5.51 -8.34 34.36
CA GLU A 781 4.30 -8.58 35.14
C GLU A 781 3.07 -8.39 34.26
N ILE A 782 2.09 -9.30 34.40
CA ILE A 782 0.93 -9.33 33.53
C ILE A 782 -0.29 -8.83 34.32
N PRO A 783 -0.87 -7.67 33.94
CA PRO A 783 -2.10 -7.18 34.51
C PRO A 783 -3.25 -8.20 34.41
N SER A 784 -4.08 -8.28 35.45
CA SER A 784 -5.16 -9.27 35.56
C SER A 784 -6.38 -8.89 34.67
N SER A 785 -6.56 -7.59 34.39
CA SER A 785 -7.70 -7.04 33.69
C SER A 785 -7.29 -5.84 32.82
N LEU A 786 -8.12 -5.53 31.80
CA LEU A 786 -7.94 -4.35 30.96
C LEU A 786 -7.96 -3.04 31.78
N GLY A 787 -8.81 -2.95 32.78
CA GLY A 787 -8.89 -1.76 33.64
C GLY A 787 -7.63 -1.55 34.49
N GLU A 788 -7.03 -2.62 35.03
CA GLU A 788 -5.74 -2.57 35.69
C GLU A 788 -4.63 -2.17 34.74
N ASN A 789 -4.63 -2.76 33.54
CA ASN A 789 -3.69 -2.49 32.47
C ASN A 789 -3.68 -1.01 32.06
N LEU A 790 -4.85 -0.44 31.79
CA LEU A 790 -5.01 0.99 31.48
C LEU A 790 -4.60 1.88 32.66
N GLY A 791 -4.93 1.47 33.89
CA GLY A 791 -4.53 2.20 35.09
C GLY A 791 -3.01 2.22 35.34
N GLU A 792 -2.28 1.21 34.91
CA GLU A 792 -0.81 1.17 34.96
C GLU A 792 -0.20 2.02 33.85
N LEU A 793 -0.71 1.94 32.64
CA LEU A 793 -0.24 2.71 31.49
C LEU A 793 -0.39 4.24 31.69
N MET A 794 -1.40 4.67 32.47
CA MET A 794 -1.68 6.09 32.74
C MET A 794 -0.95 6.64 33.99
N LYS A 795 -0.21 5.80 34.72
CA LYS A 795 0.62 6.24 35.85
C LYS A 795 1.97 6.76 35.40
#